data_feaca14b1eb5e94e6d0424ac8bf7afbe
#
_entry.id   feaca14b1eb5e94e6d0424ac8bf7afbe
#
_cell.length_a   1.000
_cell.length_b   1.000
_cell.length_c   1.000
_cell.angle_alpha   90.00
_cell.angle_beta   90.00
_cell.angle_gamma   90.00
#
_symmetry.space_group_name_H-M   'P 1'
#
loop_
_entity.id
_entity.type
_entity.pdbx_description
1 polymer ?
#
loop_
_entity_poly.entity_id
_entity_poly.type
_entity_poly.pdbx_seq_one_letter_code
_entity_poly.pdbx_strand_id
1 'polypeptide(L)'
;MVNSIDRKAVTELMKGYYFYIPSYQRGYRWTSIQVVQLLSDLLCYASSTFNKRIQGINEGEYYCLQPVVARKIIDKEVLKKILPKDAKKDAEAWEIIDGQQRLTTLYILYKYLITKCNISAESLKEDEIELYHLTYATRKGSSVFLANIGNNDDECNDNIDFFHMSQAYETIDKWIRSIDEYELTGAKSLCQRYNLSTKVSDILNIFRSLLNAEKDKYSMYGSVQVLWYELADDKDAIKEFREINTGKIYLTDAELIKALFLRTQNLESQEHIQMQRALEWENIENTLQNDAFWCFLNAKGIDMPNRIDFIFNLRYKMETLSVLNQADDNLDGKVDTLLRDCETKLATNNFVFNYFYDKFDGKSNVELIQALTTEWDEILNIFHTIEDWYEDVITYNLIGMLSQYQGNLLPKCYYHFNHMDENESRGEFKNWLKQKICDQTQNITVEQGHIDLSFGDSRIFNLLLLLNVHHLNKQAEGLESQSELSSIYKFPFDVLTKQGWDIEHIDSFTTNGLKEIASKKEWISIALEDLSMNEEERSFINELYEEGELDKAIEKIREIAKEWTDAPEEVKNNIGNLTLLDSGTNRSYGNSLFVVKRRKIIERMKAGIYVPVTTTYVFMKLFDENGTNRSRWGEEDMNKYQAYICDELKDYLNIKK
;
A
#
# COMPACT_ATOMS: atom_id res chain seq x y z
N MET A 1 42.55 12.23 -1.27
CA MET A 1 42.77 10.77 -1.09
C MET A 1 42.15 10.03 -2.27
N VAL A 2 42.63 8.83 -2.59
CA VAL A 2 42.05 8.02 -3.69
C VAL A 2 40.97 7.13 -3.06
N ASN A 3 39.85 6.93 -3.78
CA ASN A 3 38.84 5.97 -3.38
C ASN A 3 39.47 4.58 -3.19
N SER A 4 39.08 3.87 -2.14
CA SER A 4 39.58 2.53 -1.87
C SER A 4 38.42 1.51 -1.86
N ILE A 5 38.71 0.32 -2.37
CA ILE A 5 37.79 -0.82 -2.29
C ILE A 5 38.49 -1.92 -1.51
N ASP A 6 37.88 -2.38 -0.44
CA ASP A 6 38.36 -3.52 0.32
C ASP A 6 37.22 -4.51 0.60
N ARG A 7 37.61 -5.74 0.81
CA ARG A 7 36.68 -6.81 1.20
C ARG A 7 36.70 -6.94 2.72
N LYS A 8 35.57 -6.75 3.39
CA LYS A 8 35.46 -6.89 4.84
C LYS A 8 34.49 -8.01 5.22
N ALA A 9 34.90 -8.87 6.15
CA ALA A 9 33.96 -9.80 6.76
C ALA A 9 32.99 -9.07 7.71
N VAL A 10 31.82 -9.67 7.99
CA VAL A 10 30.85 -9.06 8.92
C VAL A 10 31.47 -8.83 10.28
N THR A 11 32.35 -9.73 10.75
CA THR A 11 33.12 -9.56 12.01
C THR A 11 34.00 -8.32 12.05
N GLU A 12 34.54 -7.90 10.90
CA GLU A 12 35.32 -6.66 10.81
C GLU A 12 34.45 -5.40 10.90
N LEU A 13 33.14 -5.51 10.62
CA LEU A 13 32.19 -4.43 10.89
C LEU A 13 31.76 -4.40 12.35
N MET A 14 31.81 -5.53 13.04
CA MET A 14 31.43 -5.68 14.45
C MET A 14 32.59 -5.28 15.39
N LYS A 15 33.14 -4.08 15.18
CA LYS A 15 34.26 -3.51 15.99
C LYS A 15 33.84 -2.20 16.67
N GLY A 16 32.55 -1.99 16.91
CA GLY A 16 32.02 -0.82 17.59
C GLY A 16 32.08 0.47 16.77
N TYR A 17 32.03 0.37 15.45
CA TYR A 17 31.95 1.54 14.57
C TYR A 17 30.65 2.32 14.77
N TYR A 18 30.70 3.62 14.48
CA TYR A 18 29.53 4.48 14.47
C TYR A 18 29.14 4.78 13.02
N PHE A 19 28.04 4.20 12.57
CA PHE A 19 27.49 4.41 11.24
C PHE A 19 26.39 5.47 11.31
N TYR A 20 26.57 6.54 10.57
CA TYR A 20 25.65 7.65 10.45
C TYR A 20 24.97 7.63 9.10
N ILE A 21 23.65 7.57 9.11
CA ILE A 21 22.81 7.63 7.93
C ILE A 21 22.28 9.06 7.82
N PRO A 22 22.75 9.83 6.82
CA PRO A 22 22.43 11.25 6.69
C PRO A 22 20.95 11.48 6.31
N SER A 23 20.49 12.71 6.53
CA SER A 23 19.08 13.09 6.35
C SER A 23 18.57 12.97 4.90
N TYR A 24 19.46 13.03 3.93
CA TYR A 24 19.09 12.85 2.53
C TYR A 24 18.82 11.40 2.14
N GLN A 25 19.13 10.43 3.01
CA GLN A 25 18.82 9.04 2.76
C GLN A 25 17.47 8.65 3.37
N ARG A 26 16.83 7.66 2.74
CA ARG A 26 15.60 7.09 3.28
C ARG A 26 15.86 6.36 4.59
N GLY A 27 14.85 6.28 5.44
CA GLY A 27 14.86 5.42 6.60
C GLY A 27 14.85 3.94 6.23
N TYR A 28 14.74 3.08 7.23
CA TYR A 28 14.65 1.65 7.00
C TYR A 28 13.28 1.27 6.40
N ARG A 29 13.30 0.56 5.26
CA ARG A 29 12.09 0.26 4.45
C ARG A 29 12.00 -1.18 3.94
N TRP A 30 12.95 -2.05 4.28
CA TRP A 30 12.83 -3.44 3.88
C TRP A 30 11.59 -4.07 4.51
N THR A 31 10.82 -4.74 3.66
CA THR A 31 9.65 -5.53 4.05
C THR A 31 10.05 -6.97 4.32
N SER A 32 9.09 -7.80 4.77
CA SER A 32 9.30 -9.24 4.97
C SER A 32 9.88 -9.94 3.74
N ILE A 33 9.55 -9.50 2.53
CA ILE A 33 10.03 -10.11 1.28
C ILE A 33 11.57 -10.00 1.16
N GLN A 34 12.12 -8.80 1.30
CA GLN A 34 13.58 -8.60 1.20
C GLN A 34 14.34 -9.28 2.35
N VAL A 35 13.76 -9.27 3.55
CA VAL A 35 14.35 -9.95 4.70
C VAL A 35 14.40 -11.46 4.48
N VAL A 36 13.28 -12.08 4.06
CA VAL A 36 13.20 -13.51 3.74
C VAL A 36 14.15 -13.88 2.60
N GLN A 37 14.25 -13.05 1.57
CA GLN A 37 15.17 -13.28 0.47
C GLN A 37 16.62 -13.33 0.95
N LEU A 38 17.05 -12.35 1.76
CA LEU A 38 18.40 -12.34 2.34
C LEU A 38 18.68 -13.60 3.18
N LEU A 39 17.74 -13.97 4.06
CA LEU A 39 17.88 -15.14 4.93
C LEU A 39 17.96 -16.44 4.10
N SER A 40 17.13 -16.56 3.08
CA SER A 40 17.11 -17.71 2.19
C SER A 40 18.43 -17.83 1.41
N ASP A 41 18.93 -16.73 0.87
CA ASP A 41 20.17 -16.69 0.13
C ASP A 41 21.37 -17.10 1.02
N LEU A 42 21.43 -16.56 2.23
CA LEU A 42 22.49 -16.91 3.21
C LEU A 42 22.45 -18.39 3.59
N LEU A 43 21.25 -18.94 3.83
CA LEU A 43 21.09 -20.36 4.19
C LEU A 43 21.39 -21.29 3.01
N CYS A 44 20.96 -20.94 1.81
CA CYS A 44 21.29 -21.69 0.58
C CYS A 44 22.80 -21.71 0.33
N TYR A 45 23.45 -20.56 0.49
CA TYR A 45 24.92 -20.47 0.40
C TYR A 45 25.61 -21.33 1.45
N ALA A 46 25.22 -21.19 2.73
CA ALA A 46 25.79 -21.99 3.83
C ALA A 46 25.66 -23.49 3.58
N SER A 47 24.49 -23.91 3.09
CA SER A 47 24.18 -25.30 2.77
C SER A 47 25.02 -25.85 1.62
N SER A 48 25.18 -25.07 0.55
CA SER A 48 26.02 -25.41 -0.59
C SER A 48 27.49 -25.57 -0.17
N THR A 49 28.00 -24.60 0.61
CA THR A 49 29.40 -24.63 1.11
C THR A 49 29.64 -25.81 2.03
N PHE A 50 28.71 -26.09 2.95
CA PHE A 50 28.79 -27.23 3.86
C PHE A 50 28.88 -28.55 3.09
N ASN A 51 28.02 -28.76 2.08
CA ASN A 51 28.01 -29.96 1.24
C ASN A 51 29.32 -30.13 0.46
N LYS A 52 29.87 -29.05 -0.11
CA LYS A 52 31.19 -29.07 -0.78
C LYS A 52 32.31 -29.51 0.17
N ARG A 53 32.32 -28.98 1.38
CA ARG A 53 33.36 -29.29 2.39
C ARG A 53 33.29 -30.72 2.91
N ILE A 54 32.11 -31.30 3.07
CA ILE A 54 31.94 -32.70 3.41
C ILE A 54 32.53 -33.59 2.28
N GLN A 55 32.45 -33.15 1.04
CA GLN A 55 33.05 -33.85 -0.11
C GLN A 55 34.57 -33.62 -0.27
N GLY A 56 35.17 -32.86 0.68
CA GLY A 56 36.63 -32.58 0.67
C GLY A 56 37.04 -31.41 -0.26
N ILE A 57 36.07 -30.66 -0.79
CA ILE A 57 36.33 -29.48 -1.62
C ILE A 57 36.45 -28.27 -0.69
N ASN A 58 37.69 -27.80 -0.47
CA ASN A 58 38.02 -26.66 0.39
C ASN A 58 38.30 -25.41 -0.47
N GLU A 59 37.36 -24.94 -1.25
CA GLU A 59 37.47 -23.65 -1.93
C GLU A 59 37.15 -22.50 -0.96
N GLY A 60 37.95 -21.43 -1.04
CA GLY A 60 37.79 -20.22 -0.24
C GLY A 60 36.63 -19.34 -0.76
N GLU A 61 35.43 -19.84 -0.69
CA GLU A 61 34.22 -19.10 -1.11
C GLU A 61 33.66 -18.28 0.05
N TYR A 62 33.14 -17.09 -0.28
CA TYR A 62 32.37 -16.24 0.62
C TYR A 62 31.10 -15.75 -0.06
N TYR A 63 30.06 -15.51 0.72
CA TYR A 63 28.87 -14.83 0.24
C TYR A 63 29.11 -13.34 0.19
N CYS A 64 29.06 -12.74 -0.98
CA CYS A 64 29.24 -11.31 -1.15
C CYS A 64 27.91 -10.59 -0.96
N LEU A 65 27.72 -9.94 0.17
CA LEU A 65 26.71 -8.88 0.31
C LEU A 65 27.16 -7.72 -0.58
N GLN A 66 26.33 -7.22 -1.42
CA GLN A 66 26.58 -6.08 -2.31
C GLN A 66 27.42 -4.97 -1.66
N PRO A 67 28.00 -4.00 -2.40
CA PRO A 67 28.87 -2.97 -1.85
C PRO A 67 28.18 -2.13 -0.75
N VAL A 68 28.96 -1.78 0.27
CA VAL A 68 28.64 -0.72 1.24
C VAL A 68 29.55 0.46 0.92
N VAL A 69 28.97 1.60 0.62
CA VAL A 69 29.70 2.83 0.30
C VAL A 69 29.69 3.73 1.52
N ALA A 70 30.87 4.08 2.00
CA ALA A 70 31.04 4.86 3.21
C ALA A 70 32.10 5.95 3.05
N ARG A 71 31.93 7.04 3.79
CA ARG A 71 32.91 8.11 3.93
C ARG A 71 33.27 8.31 5.39
N LYS A 72 34.57 8.39 5.70
CA LYS A 72 35.03 8.60 7.07
C LYS A 72 34.68 10.02 7.53
N ILE A 73 34.08 10.16 8.71
CA ILE A 73 33.75 11.47 9.28
C ILE A 73 34.98 11.98 10.07
N ILE A 74 35.54 13.07 9.58
CA ILE A 74 36.77 13.69 10.18
C ILE A 74 36.40 14.96 10.93
N ASP A 75 35.29 15.63 10.58
CA ASP A 75 34.85 16.88 11.19
C ASP A 75 34.51 16.68 12.67
N LYS A 76 35.24 17.42 13.51
CA LYS A 76 35.12 17.31 14.99
C LYS A 76 33.75 17.78 15.50
N GLU A 77 33.11 18.72 14.85
CA GLU A 77 31.78 19.21 15.26
C GLU A 77 30.69 18.19 14.92
N VAL A 78 30.82 17.55 13.76
CA VAL A 78 29.92 16.45 13.37
C VAL A 78 30.12 15.24 14.27
N LEU A 79 31.39 14.90 14.57
CA LEU A 79 31.70 13.80 15.49
C LEU A 79 31.11 14.01 16.88
N LYS A 80 31.16 15.24 17.44
CA LYS A 80 30.52 15.56 18.71
C LYS A 80 29.01 15.34 18.75
N LYS A 81 28.35 15.46 17.61
CA LYS A 81 26.88 15.26 17.48
C LYS A 81 26.51 13.78 17.35
N ILE A 82 27.39 12.98 16.77
CA ILE A 82 27.15 11.57 16.44
C ILE A 82 27.64 10.64 17.56
N LEU A 83 28.81 10.91 18.10
CA LEU A 83 29.40 10.09 19.13
C LEU A 83 28.76 10.39 20.50
N PRO A 84 28.36 9.35 21.24
CA PRO A 84 27.92 9.52 22.64
C PRO A 84 29.07 10.02 23.51
N LYS A 85 28.74 10.64 24.64
CA LYS A 85 29.74 11.26 25.55
C LYS A 85 30.77 10.26 26.12
N ASP A 86 30.41 9.01 26.16
CA ASP A 86 31.21 7.87 26.65
C ASP A 86 31.89 7.07 25.54
N ALA A 87 31.83 7.56 24.30
CA ALA A 87 32.53 6.93 23.19
C ALA A 87 34.04 6.82 23.45
N LYS A 88 34.63 5.75 22.93
CA LYS A 88 36.09 5.55 22.99
C LYS A 88 36.82 6.69 22.27
N LYS A 89 38.03 7.06 22.75
CA LYS A 89 38.79 8.17 22.13
C LYS A 89 39.22 7.92 20.69
N ASP A 90 39.30 6.67 20.29
CA ASP A 90 39.66 6.16 18.98
C ASP A 90 38.45 5.65 18.20
N ALA A 91 37.24 5.99 18.64
CA ALA A 91 36.01 5.60 17.94
C ALA A 91 35.98 6.16 16.53
N GLU A 92 35.73 5.28 15.57
CA GLU A 92 35.59 5.66 14.16
C GLU A 92 34.11 5.85 13.78
N ALA A 93 33.82 6.98 13.14
CA ALA A 93 32.51 7.27 12.64
C ALA A 93 32.52 7.36 11.10
N TRP A 94 31.49 6.77 10.47
CA TRP A 94 31.37 6.65 9.03
C TRP A 94 30.00 7.12 8.57
N GLU A 95 29.95 8.02 7.61
CA GLU A 95 28.74 8.35 6.88
C GLU A 95 28.46 7.25 5.85
N ILE A 96 27.31 6.60 5.96
CA ILE A 96 26.92 5.56 5.01
C ILE A 96 26.19 6.20 3.83
N ILE A 97 26.74 6.03 2.64
CA ILE A 97 26.23 6.59 1.40
C ILE A 97 25.38 5.58 0.64
N ASP A 98 25.72 4.30 0.71
CA ASP A 98 24.89 3.18 0.24
C ASP A 98 25.07 1.96 1.14
N GLY A 99 24.04 1.14 1.25
CA GLY A 99 24.06 -0.11 2.03
C GLY A 99 23.38 -0.02 3.40
N GLN A 100 22.74 1.11 3.77
CA GLN A 100 22.09 1.26 5.07
C GLN A 100 21.05 0.19 5.36
N GLN A 101 20.22 -0.21 4.37
CA GLN A 101 19.20 -1.24 4.56
C GLN A 101 19.83 -2.58 4.96
N ARG A 102 20.90 -2.97 4.28
CA ARG A 102 21.65 -4.22 4.54
C ARG A 102 22.33 -4.19 5.89
N LEU A 103 23.00 -3.09 6.22
CA LEU A 103 23.63 -2.91 7.53
C LEU A 103 22.59 -2.99 8.66
N THR A 104 21.44 -2.34 8.50
CA THR A 104 20.37 -2.40 9.51
C THR A 104 19.81 -3.82 9.65
N THR A 105 19.56 -4.52 8.55
CA THR A 105 19.07 -5.91 8.61
C THR A 105 20.11 -6.86 9.22
N LEU A 106 21.39 -6.70 8.88
CA LEU A 106 22.47 -7.46 9.52
C LEU A 106 22.54 -7.21 11.02
N TYR A 107 22.39 -5.95 11.46
CA TYR A 107 22.34 -5.61 12.87
C TYR A 107 21.19 -6.32 13.58
N ILE A 108 19.98 -6.25 12.98
CA ILE A 108 18.79 -6.87 13.54
C ILE A 108 18.96 -8.39 13.61
N LEU A 109 19.48 -9.03 12.55
CA LEU A 109 19.76 -10.46 12.53
C LEU A 109 20.78 -10.85 13.62
N TYR A 110 21.86 -10.08 13.76
CA TYR A 110 22.89 -10.36 14.76
C TYR A 110 22.33 -10.19 16.18
N LYS A 111 21.54 -9.14 16.41
CA LYS A 111 20.86 -8.90 17.70
C LYS A 111 19.89 -10.04 18.03
N TYR A 112 19.15 -10.52 17.02
CA TYR A 112 18.28 -11.69 17.16
C TYR A 112 19.07 -12.94 17.59
N LEU A 113 20.22 -13.22 16.94
CA LEU A 113 21.08 -14.34 17.28
C LEU A 113 21.63 -14.23 18.73
N ILE A 114 22.11 -13.04 19.15
CA ILE A 114 22.56 -12.81 20.53
C ILE A 114 21.43 -13.16 21.50
N THR A 115 20.24 -12.68 21.28
CA THR A 115 19.08 -12.88 22.16
C THR A 115 18.65 -14.36 22.22
N LYS A 116 18.53 -15.01 21.06
CA LYS A 116 18.00 -16.39 20.99
C LYS A 116 19.03 -17.46 21.32
N CYS A 117 20.32 -17.21 21.13
CA CYS A 117 21.40 -18.10 21.55
C CYS A 117 21.85 -17.84 23.01
N ASN A 118 21.25 -16.86 23.70
CA ASN A 118 21.67 -16.44 25.07
C ASN A 118 23.18 -16.16 25.17
N ILE A 119 23.73 -15.44 24.16
CA ILE A 119 25.17 -15.13 24.12
C ILE A 119 25.47 -14.09 25.20
N SER A 120 26.35 -14.42 26.14
CA SER A 120 26.72 -13.49 27.20
C SER A 120 27.62 -12.36 26.72
N ALA A 121 27.63 -11.25 27.45
CA ALA A 121 28.50 -10.12 27.14
C ALA A 121 30.00 -10.51 27.26
N GLU A 122 30.34 -11.45 28.17
CA GLU A 122 31.68 -12.01 28.32
C GLU A 122 32.08 -12.78 27.06
N SER A 123 31.22 -13.62 26.53
CA SER A 123 31.47 -14.40 25.30
C SER A 123 31.69 -13.48 24.08
N LEU A 124 30.93 -12.40 23.97
CA LEU A 124 31.12 -11.41 22.90
C LEU A 124 32.48 -10.69 23.01
N LYS A 125 32.94 -10.42 24.25
CA LYS A 125 34.27 -9.82 24.50
C LYS A 125 35.40 -10.78 24.18
N GLU A 126 35.25 -12.06 24.50
CA GLU A 126 36.22 -13.12 24.17
C GLU A 126 36.35 -13.28 22.65
N ASP A 127 35.25 -13.18 21.91
CA ASP A 127 35.21 -13.23 20.46
C ASP A 127 35.60 -11.88 19.79
N GLU A 128 35.97 -10.84 20.58
CA GLU A 128 36.24 -9.47 20.14
C GLU A 128 35.11 -8.84 19.28
N ILE A 129 33.86 -9.18 19.57
CA ILE A 129 32.68 -8.69 18.85
C ILE A 129 32.08 -7.55 19.64
N GLU A 130 32.03 -6.38 19.00
CA GLU A 130 31.31 -5.19 19.49
C GLU A 130 30.39 -4.71 18.37
N LEU A 131 29.06 -4.77 18.61
CA LEU A 131 28.09 -4.32 17.63
C LEU A 131 28.35 -2.86 17.25
N TYR A 132 28.19 -2.55 15.95
CA TYR A 132 28.26 -1.17 15.51
C TYR A 132 27.01 -0.39 15.93
N HIS A 133 27.13 0.92 15.99
CA HIS A 133 26.02 1.83 16.27
C HIS A 133 25.46 2.38 14.98
N LEU A 134 24.13 2.31 14.81
CA LEU A 134 23.43 2.88 13.66
C LEU A 134 22.61 4.08 14.12
N THR A 135 22.92 5.25 13.59
CA THR A 135 22.21 6.50 13.89
C THR A 135 21.66 7.09 12.63
N TYR A 136 20.35 7.24 12.56
CA TYR A 136 19.64 7.91 11.47
C TYR A 136 19.43 9.37 11.82
N ALA A 137 19.91 10.30 10.98
CA ALA A 137 19.82 11.74 11.21
C ALA A 137 18.39 12.23 11.45
N THR A 138 17.43 11.65 10.72
CA THR A 138 16.00 12.02 10.77
C THR A 138 15.23 11.27 11.85
N ARG A 139 15.83 10.33 12.59
CA ARG A 139 15.16 9.48 13.58
C ARG A 139 15.90 9.52 14.91
N LYS A 140 15.49 10.44 15.78
CA LYS A 140 16.04 10.51 17.12
C LYS A 140 15.77 9.21 17.87
N GLY A 141 16.79 8.67 18.52
CA GLY A 141 16.68 7.43 19.29
C GLY A 141 16.82 6.13 18.49
N SER A 142 17.07 6.17 17.18
CA SER A 142 17.19 4.97 16.35
C SER A 142 18.25 3.97 16.85
N SER A 143 19.39 4.44 17.36
CA SER A 143 20.42 3.56 17.92
C SER A 143 19.97 2.90 19.23
N VAL A 144 19.22 3.62 20.07
CA VAL A 144 18.66 3.10 21.32
C VAL A 144 17.56 2.08 21.00
N PHE A 145 16.69 2.39 20.05
CA PHE A 145 15.64 1.49 19.59
C PHE A 145 16.23 0.17 19.07
N LEU A 146 17.21 0.23 18.16
CA LEU A 146 17.89 -0.95 17.64
C LEU A 146 18.62 -1.76 18.74
N ALA A 147 19.22 -1.08 19.70
CA ALA A 147 19.87 -1.77 20.83
C ALA A 147 18.87 -2.56 21.70
N ASN A 148 17.60 -2.15 21.74
CA ASN A 148 16.54 -2.78 22.51
C ASN A 148 15.51 -3.56 21.66
N ILE A 149 15.76 -3.70 20.37
CA ILE A 149 14.83 -4.36 19.45
C ILE A 149 14.48 -5.79 19.91
N GLY A 150 13.22 -6.14 19.81
CA GLY A 150 12.67 -7.40 20.31
C GLY A 150 12.24 -7.38 21.78
N ASN A 151 12.42 -6.24 22.48
CA ASN A 151 11.95 -6.03 23.86
C ASN A 151 11.02 -4.80 23.99
N ASN A 152 10.85 -3.99 22.94
CA ASN A 152 10.13 -2.71 22.94
C ASN A 152 8.92 -2.78 22.03
N ASP A 153 7.87 -3.49 22.44
CA ASP A 153 6.63 -3.61 21.65
C ASP A 153 5.85 -2.28 21.57
N ASP A 154 5.99 -1.41 22.58
CA ASP A 154 5.26 -0.14 22.64
C ASP A 154 5.85 0.94 21.71
N GLU A 155 7.16 0.97 21.49
CA GLU A 155 7.84 1.98 20.67
C GLU A 155 7.83 1.66 19.16
N CYS A 156 7.39 0.46 18.77
CA CYS A 156 7.40 0.04 17.34
C CYS A 156 6.50 0.89 16.45
N ASN A 157 5.49 1.54 17.01
CA ASN A 157 4.55 2.39 16.28
C ASN A 157 4.88 3.89 16.33
N ASP A 158 5.98 4.30 16.98
CA ASP A 158 6.35 5.72 17.10
C ASP A 158 6.66 6.37 15.75
N ASN A 159 7.22 5.58 14.83
CA ASN A 159 7.46 6.02 13.47
C ASN A 159 7.60 4.81 12.52
N ILE A 160 7.49 5.10 11.23
CA ILE A 160 7.49 4.07 10.18
C ILE A 160 8.81 3.28 10.10
N ASP A 161 9.95 3.87 10.48
CA ASP A 161 11.23 3.17 10.46
C ASP A 161 11.30 2.12 11.58
N PHE A 162 10.83 2.47 12.77
CA PHE A 162 10.77 1.55 13.91
C PHE A 162 9.78 0.42 13.64
N PHE A 163 8.64 0.73 13.00
CA PHE A 163 7.71 -0.28 12.54
C PHE A 163 8.38 -1.30 11.61
N HIS A 164 9.08 -0.86 10.56
CA HIS A 164 9.75 -1.76 9.64
C HIS A 164 10.92 -2.52 10.29
N MET A 165 11.66 -1.91 11.21
CA MET A 165 12.72 -2.58 11.97
C MET A 165 12.14 -3.70 12.85
N SER A 166 11.04 -3.43 13.57
CA SER A 166 10.35 -4.43 14.38
C SER A 166 9.79 -5.55 13.50
N GLN A 167 9.16 -5.20 12.36
CA GLN A 167 8.65 -6.16 11.40
C GLN A 167 9.75 -7.06 10.83
N ALA A 168 10.95 -6.51 10.60
CA ALA A 168 12.11 -7.30 10.18
C ALA A 168 12.55 -8.30 11.27
N TYR A 169 12.57 -7.88 12.53
CA TYR A 169 12.89 -8.77 13.67
C TYR A 169 11.87 -9.92 13.80
N GLU A 170 10.60 -9.60 13.73
CA GLU A 170 9.52 -10.62 13.73
C GLU A 170 9.61 -11.56 12.53
N THR A 171 9.88 -11.02 11.35
CA THR A 171 10.05 -11.82 10.14
C THR A 171 11.21 -12.81 10.28
N ILE A 172 12.33 -12.40 10.86
CA ILE A 172 13.47 -13.28 11.16
C ILE A 172 13.03 -14.41 12.11
N ASP A 173 12.31 -14.09 13.19
CA ASP A 173 11.83 -15.07 14.17
C ASP A 173 10.88 -16.08 13.54
N LYS A 174 9.86 -15.61 12.82
CA LYS A 174 8.87 -16.44 12.13
C LYS A 174 9.52 -17.34 11.07
N TRP A 175 10.42 -16.77 10.26
CA TRP A 175 11.09 -17.50 9.18
C TRP A 175 12.02 -18.60 9.72
N ILE A 176 12.83 -18.32 10.76
CA ILE A 176 13.72 -19.32 11.37
C ILE A 176 12.92 -20.45 12.02
N ARG A 177 11.79 -20.15 12.63
CA ARG A 177 10.87 -21.15 13.19
C ARG A 177 10.05 -21.86 12.13
N SER A 178 10.04 -21.35 10.87
CA SER A 178 9.23 -21.82 9.76
C SER A 178 7.75 -21.93 10.12
N ILE A 179 7.16 -20.79 10.48
CA ILE A 179 5.70 -20.66 10.68
C ILE A 179 5.02 -20.77 9.32
N ASP A 180 3.77 -21.21 9.28
CA ASP A 180 3.02 -21.65 8.10
C ASP A 180 3.10 -20.70 6.88
N GLU A 181 3.17 -19.39 7.08
CA GLU A 181 3.30 -18.40 5.99
C GLU A 181 4.59 -18.55 5.16
N TYR A 182 5.59 -19.27 5.68
CA TYR A 182 6.88 -19.51 5.02
C TYR A 182 7.14 -21.00 4.72
N GLU A 183 6.10 -21.82 4.62
CA GLU A 183 6.21 -23.28 4.50
C GLU A 183 7.21 -23.75 3.44
N LEU A 184 7.23 -23.12 2.25
CA LEU A 184 8.11 -23.51 1.14
C LEU A 184 9.52 -22.88 1.20
N THR A 185 9.67 -21.72 1.84
CA THR A 185 10.91 -20.93 1.86
C THR A 185 11.48 -20.75 3.25
N GLY A 186 10.80 -21.20 4.28
CA GLY A 186 11.24 -21.10 5.66
C GLY A 186 12.48 -21.96 5.94
N ALA A 187 13.21 -21.60 6.99
CA ALA A 187 14.50 -22.23 7.32
C ALA A 187 14.43 -23.75 7.40
N LYS A 188 13.39 -24.30 8.02
CA LYS A 188 13.24 -25.77 8.16
C LYS A 188 13.07 -26.46 6.80
N SER A 189 12.24 -25.95 5.91
CA SER A 189 12.04 -26.47 4.57
C SER A 189 13.31 -26.44 3.74
N LEU A 190 14.06 -25.32 3.80
CA LEU A 190 15.34 -25.20 3.11
C LEU A 190 16.38 -26.16 3.69
N CYS A 191 16.46 -26.30 5.03
CA CYS A 191 17.35 -27.27 5.67
C CYS A 191 17.02 -28.71 5.25
N GLN A 192 15.74 -29.09 5.19
CA GLN A 192 15.32 -30.40 4.68
C GLN A 192 15.77 -30.63 3.23
N ARG A 193 15.55 -29.64 2.36
CA ARG A 193 15.96 -29.69 0.94
C ARG A 193 17.45 -29.94 0.76
N TYR A 194 18.25 -29.41 1.66
CA TYR A 194 19.72 -29.49 1.61
C TYR A 194 20.33 -30.52 2.57
N ASN A 195 19.52 -31.39 3.18
CA ASN A 195 19.96 -32.39 4.17
C ASN A 195 20.69 -31.83 5.38
N LEU A 196 20.28 -30.66 5.86
CA LEU A 196 20.74 -30.06 7.09
C LEU A 196 19.77 -30.34 8.26
N SER A 197 20.23 -30.16 9.47
CA SER A 197 19.38 -30.26 10.65
C SER A 197 18.25 -29.23 10.62
N THR A 198 17.03 -29.64 10.96
CA THR A 198 15.84 -28.79 11.04
C THR A 198 15.57 -28.24 12.44
N LYS A 199 16.45 -28.54 13.41
CA LYS A 199 16.34 -27.99 14.76
C LYS A 199 16.67 -26.50 14.75
N VAL A 200 15.85 -25.69 15.40
CA VAL A 200 16.03 -24.24 15.46
C VAL A 200 17.42 -23.89 16.05
N SER A 201 17.90 -24.60 17.08
CA SER A 201 19.24 -24.41 17.64
C SER A 201 20.36 -24.57 16.61
N ASP A 202 20.23 -25.55 15.74
CA ASP A 202 21.24 -25.85 14.73
C ASP A 202 21.20 -24.81 13.60
N ILE A 203 20.01 -24.36 13.22
CA ILE A 203 19.82 -23.25 12.27
C ILE A 203 20.45 -21.97 12.81
N LEU A 204 20.21 -21.63 14.08
CA LEU A 204 20.84 -20.47 14.72
C LEU A 204 22.37 -20.59 14.73
N ASN A 205 22.90 -21.80 15.00
CA ASN A 205 24.34 -22.06 14.96
C ASN A 205 24.94 -21.93 13.55
N ILE A 206 24.20 -22.31 12.51
CA ILE A 206 24.61 -22.10 11.11
C ILE A 206 24.80 -20.59 10.85
N PHE A 207 23.79 -19.77 11.15
CA PHE A 207 23.87 -18.32 10.95
C PHE A 207 24.97 -17.69 11.80
N ARG A 208 25.11 -18.09 13.07
CA ARG A 208 26.19 -17.62 13.95
C ARG A 208 27.57 -17.95 13.37
N SER A 209 27.79 -19.18 12.93
CA SER A 209 29.05 -19.60 12.35
C SER A 209 29.40 -18.88 11.06
N LEU A 210 28.36 -18.63 10.22
CA LEU A 210 28.46 -17.93 8.96
C LEU A 210 28.86 -16.45 9.14
N LEU A 211 28.22 -15.76 10.09
CA LEU A 211 28.42 -14.33 10.36
C LEU A 211 29.68 -14.05 11.18
N ASN A 212 30.12 -15.01 12.01
CA ASN A 212 31.33 -14.87 12.83
C ASN A 212 32.61 -15.33 12.11
N ALA A 213 32.51 -15.78 10.84
CA ALA A 213 33.69 -16.17 10.09
C ALA A 213 34.57 -14.96 9.73
N GLU A 214 35.90 -15.09 9.91
CA GLU A 214 36.87 -14.07 9.51
C GLU A 214 37.04 -14.01 7.98
N LYS A 215 37.65 -12.94 7.48
CA LYS A 215 37.88 -12.69 6.06
C LYS A 215 38.56 -13.85 5.31
N ASP A 216 39.55 -14.46 5.95
CA ASP A 216 40.39 -15.52 5.35
C ASP A 216 40.32 -16.85 6.14
N LYS A 217 39.52 -16.92 7.20
CA LYS A 217 39.23 -18.14 7.98
C LYS A 217 37.74 -18.44 7.93
N TYR A 218 37.39 -19.25 6.96
CA TYR A 218 35.98 -19.60 6.71
C TYR A 218 35.49 -20.66 7.70
N SER A 219 34.25 -20.50 8.15
CA SER A 219 33.57 -21.54 8.94
C SER A 219 33.22 -22.74 8.05
N MET A 220 32.73 -23.83 8.63
CA MET A 220 32.18 -24.97 7.85
C MET A 220 31.08 -24.57 6.88
N TYR A 221 30.41 -23.45 7.15
CA TYR A 221 29.33 -22.89 6.34
C TYR A 221 29.76 -21.73 5.43
N GLY A 222 31.05 -21.38 5.43
CA GLY A 222 31.61 -20.27 4.66
C GLY A 222 31.77 -18.98 5.47
N SER A 223 31.72 -17.85 4.81
CA SER A 223 31.81 -16.51 5.38
C SER A 223 30.90 -15.54 4.65
N VAL A 224 30.38 -14.54 5.33
CA VAL A 224 29.64 -13.40 4.75
C VAL A 224 30.55 -12.19 4.75
N GLN A 225 30.70 -11.57 3.61
CA GLN A 225 31.58 -10.42 3.41
C GLN A 225 30.90 -9.32 2.61
N VAL A 226 31.31 -8.07 2.84
CA VAL A 226 30.90 -6.89 2.08
C VAL A 226 32.03 -6.35 1.25
N LEU A 227 31.74 -5.75 0.12
CA LEU A 227 32.67 -4.88 -0.60
C LEU A 227 32.57 -3.48 0.03
N TRP A 228 33.58 -3.14 0.84
CA TRP A 228 33.66 -1.84 1.49
C TRP A 228 34.29 -0.83 0.53
N TYR A 229 33.49 0.13 0.08
CA TYR A 229 33.96 1.20 -0.79
C TYR A 229 34.08 2.48 0.01
N GLU A 230 35.32 2.90 0.24
CA GLU A 230 35.63 4.13 0.97
C GLU A 230 35.77 5.31 -0.02
N LEU A 231 34.95 6.32 0.16
CA LEU A 231 35.02 7.56 -0.61
C LEU A 231 36.08 8.50 -0.04
N ALA A 232 36.83 9.14 -0.94
CA ALA A 232 37.72 10.21 -0.59
C ALA A 232 36.95 11.47 -0.17
N ASP A 233 37.49 12.25 0.75
CA ASP A 233 36.85 13.42 1.37
C ASP A 233 36.50 14.54 0.36
N ASP A 234 37.22 14.63 -0.77
CA ASP A 234 37.05 15.63 -1.82
C ASP A 234 36.00 15.27 -2.87
N LYS A 235 35.36 14.11 -2.74
CA LYS A 235 34.35 13.62 -3.69
C LYS A 235 32.91 13.98 -3.26
N ASP A 236 32.12 14.31 -4.26
CA ASP A 236 30.68 14.52 -4.05
C ASP A 236 29.98 13.18 -3.83
N ALA A 237 29.53 12.97 -2.57
CA ALA A 237 28.88 11.73 -2.14
C ALA A 237 27.64 11.40 -2.97
N ILE A 238 26.86 12.41 -3.40
CA ILE A 238 25.62 12.20 -4.18
C ILE A 238 25.95 11.84 -5.61
N LYS A 239 26.95 12.49 -6.22
CA LYS A 239 27.40 12.17 -7.58
C LYS A 239 27.94 10.73 -7.65
N GLU A 240 28.81 10.35 -6.73
CA GLU A 240 29.35 8.98 -6.64
C GLU A 240 28.26 7.94 -6.34
N PHE A 241 27.31 8.27 -5.45
CA PHE A 241 26.16 7.43 -5.15
C PHE A 241 25.31 7.17 -6.41
N ARG A 242 25.07 8.20 -7.22
CA ARG A 242 24.37 8.08 -8.51
C ARG A 242 25.15 7.21 -9.49
N GLU A 243 26.45 7.42 -9.65
CA GLU A 243 27.31 6.67 -10.58
C GLU A 243 27.41 5.18 -10.20
N ILE A 244 27.53 4.86 -8.90
CA ILE A 244 27.61 3.49 -8.38
C ILE A 244 26.28 2.74 -8.57
N ASN A 245 25.17 3.43 -8.46
CA ASN A 245 23.83 2.84 -8.64
C ASN A 245 23.37 2.80 -10.10
N THR A 246 24.09 3.41 -11.02
CA THR A 246 23.82 3.30 -12.46
C THR A 246 24.01 1.84 -12.89
N GLY A 247 22.90 1.13 -13.16
CA GLY A 247 22.91 -0.28 -13.56
C GLY A 247 22.49 -1.29 -12.48
N LYS A 248 22.15 -0.83 -11.25
CA LYS A 248 21.49 -1.62 -10.21
C LYS A 248 20.01 -1.23 -10.10
N ILE A 249 19.32 -1.66 -9.04
CA ILE A 249 17.96 -1.18 -8.76
C ILE A 249 18.04 0.36 -8.68
N TYR A 250 17.43 1.03 -9.64
CA TYR A 250 17.45 2.48 -9.72
C TYR A 250 16.89 3.08 -8.43
N LEU A 251 17.56 4.11 -7.92
CA LEU A 251 16.95 4.99 -6.92
C LEU A 251 15.69 5.59 -7.52
N THR A 252 14.67 5.68 -6.72
CA THR A 252 13.45 6.37 -7.15
C THR A 252 13.69 7.87 -7.22
N ASP A 253 12.89 8.54 -8.02
CA ASP A 253 12.92 10.00 -8.12
C ASP A 253 12.81 10.65 -6.74
N ALA A 254 11.93 10.14 -5.86
CA ALA A 254 11.77 10.64 -4.49
C ALA A 254 13.07 10.59 -3.67
N GLU A 255 13.84 9.52 -3.74
CA GLU A 255 15.09 9.38 -2.98
C GLU A 255 16.14 10.40 -3.44
N LEU A 256 16.21 10.62 -4.75
CA LEU A 256 17.13 11.60 -5.33
C LEU A 256 16.69 13.04 -5.05
N ILE A 257 15.37 13.31 -5.13
CA ILE A 257 14.78 14.62 -4.81
C ILE A 257 14.96 14.95 -3.33
N LYS A 258 14.79 13.95 -2.43
CA LYS A 258 15.07 14.10 -1.00
C LYS A 258 16.49 14.61 -0.76
N ALA A 259 17.46 14.05 -1.51
CA ALA A 259 18.84 14.47 -1.43
C ALA A 259 19.04 15.93 -1.87
N LEU A 260 18.33 16.41 -2.90
CA LEU A 260 18.42 17.80 -3.34
C LEU A 260 17.91 18.79 -2.29
N PHE A 261 16.75 18.51 -1.68
CA PHE A 261 16.11 19.41 -0.72
C PHE A 261 16.69 19.37 0.68
N LEU A 262 17.32 18.24 1.11
CA LEU A 262 17.81 18.02 2.47
C LEU A 262 19.34 18.04 2.60
N ARG A 263 20.08 18.30 1.52
CA ARG A 263 21.55 18.33 1.54
C ARG A 263 22.05 19.51 2.37
N THR A 264 22.93 19.26 3.32
CA THR A 264 23.54 20.27 4.21
C THR A 264 24.29 21.36 3.44
N GLN A 265 24.96 21.01 2.33
CA GLN A 265 25.68 21.97 1.48
C GLN A 265 24.77 22.96 0.77
N ASN A 266 23.51 22.58 0.50
CA ASN A 266 22.52 23.45 -0.12
C ASN A 266 21.86 24.39 0.90
N LEU A 267 22.04 24.16 2.19
CA LEU A 267 21.42 24.85 3.30
C LEU A 267 22.44 25.31 4.34
N GLU A 268 23.63 25.74 3.89
CA GLU A 268 24.72 26.20 4.78
C GLU A 268 24.19 27.16 5.85
N SER A 269 24.49 26.86 7.11
CA SER A 269 24.10 27.62 8.32
C SER A 269 22.58 27.63 8.67
N GLN A 270 21.72 26.82 8.02
CA GLN A 270 20.28 26.76 8.28
C GLN A 270 19.79 25.37 8.73
N GLU A 271 20.42 24.82 9.73
CA GLU A 271 20.06 23.48 10.29
C GLU A 271 18.56 23.39 10.68
N HIS A 272 17.94 24.49 11.06
CA HIS A 272 16.51 24.52 11.41
C HIS A 272 15.61 24.29 10.19
N ILE A 273 15.95 24.84 9.01
CA ILE A 273 15.19 24.64 7.77
C ILE A 273 15.34 23.18 7.32
N GLN A 274 16.55 22.62 7.40
CA GLN A 274 16.78 21.22 7.08
C GLN A 274 15.95 20.29 7.97
N MET A 275 15.91 20.56 9.27
CA MET A 275 15.13 19.77 10.21
C MET A 275 13.62 19.91 9.95
N GLN A 276 13.15 21.13 9.70
CA GLN A 276 11.76 21.39 9.36
C GLN A 276 11.35 20.63 8.11
N ARG A 277 12.10 20.76 7.00
CA ARG A 277 11.81 20.04 5.75
C ARG A 277 11.84 18.52 5.92
N ALA A 278 12.75 18.01 6.76
CA ALA A 278 12.79 16.59 7.04
C ALA A 278 11.53 16.10 7.76
N LEU A 279 10.98 16.89 8.69
CA LEU A 279 9.73 16.60 9.38
C LEU A 279 8.52 16.71 8.45
N GLU A 280 8.48 17.76 7.61
CA GLU A 280 7.43 17.94 6.60
C GLU A 280 7.43 16.79 5.59
N TRP A 281 8.61 16.39 5.11
CA TRP A 281 8.77 15.21 4.24
C TRP A 281 8.21 13.95 4.90
N GLU A 282 8.54 13.73 6.15
CA GLU A 282 8.06 12.59 6.91
C GLU A 282 6.54 12.62 7.05
N ASN A 283 5.96 13.79 7.30
CA ASN A 283 4.51 13.96 7.36
C ASN A 283 3.85 13.58 6.04
N ILE A 284 4.38 14.07 4.91
CA ILE A 284 3.88 13.70 3.57
C ILE A 284 3.95 12.19 3.35
N GLU A 285 5.13 11.57 3.62
CA GLU A 285 5.30 10.13 3.45
C GLU A 285 4.31 9.34 4.31
N ASN A 286 4.15 9.68 5.59
CA ASN A 286 3.27 9.00 6.52
C ASN A 286 1.79 9.13 6.12
N THR A 287 1.35 10.33 5.73
CA THR A 287 -0.02 10.59 5.29
C THR A 287 -0.34 9.79 4.02
N LEU A 288 0.57 9.78 3.04
CA LEU A 288 0.41 9.01 1.80
C LEU A 288 0.48 7.49 2.02
N GLN A 289 1.12 7.00 3.09
CA GLN A 289 1.11 5.58 3.44
C GLN A 289 -0.23 5.12 4.05
N ASN A 290 -1.07 6.03 4.50
CA ASN A 290 -2.44 5.70 4.90
C ASN A 290 -3.24 5.28 3.65
N ASP A 291 -3.69 4.03 3.63
CA ASP A 291 -4.39 3.48 2.47
C ASP A 291 -5.73 4.18 2.18
N ALA A 292 -6.45 4.65 3.21
CA ALA A 292 -7.66 5.42 3.02
C ALA A 292 -7.39 6.76 2.33
N PHE A 293 -6.27 7.42 2.69
CA PHE A 293 -5.80 8.63 2.02
C PHE A 293 -5.29 8.34 0.60
N TRP A 294 -4.55 7.25 0.41
CA TRP A 294 -3.98 6.92 -0.88
C TRP A 294 -5.05 6.51 -1.92
N CYS A 295 -6.01 5.66 -1.51
CA CYS A 295 -6.96 5.08 -2.44
C CYS A 295 -8.01 6.07 -2.96
N PHE A 296 -8.25 7.22 -2.30
CA PHE A 296 -9.10 8.24 -2.88
C PHE A 296 -8.41 9.00 -4.02
N LEU A 297 -7.07 9.04 -4.03
CA LEU A 297 -6.26 9.67 -5.08
C LEU A 297 -5.97 8.72 -6.24
N ASN A 298 -5.78 7.44 -5.93
CA ASN A 298 -5.28 6.45 -6.86
C ASN A 298 -6.01 5.11 -6.72
N ALA A 299 -6.95 4.87 -7.62
CA ALA A 299 -7.75 3.65 -7.66
C ALA A 299 -6.96 2.37 -8.00
N LYS A 300 -5.76 2.48 -8.59
CA LYS A 300 -5.06 1.36 -9.24
C LYS A 300 -3.85 0.81 -8.50
N GLY A 301 -3.41 1.43 -7.42
CA GLY A 301 -2.10 1.10 -6.90
C GLY A 301 -1.93 1.17 -5.39
N ILE A 302 -2.30 0.11 -4.67
CA ILE A 302 -1.90 -0.03 -3.25
C ILE A 302 -0.39 -0.26 -3.13
N ASP A 303 0.22 -0.96 -4.08
CA ASP A 303 1.60 -1.46 -4.02
C ASP A 303 2.65 -0.50 -4.59
N MET A 304 2.43 0.82 -4.56
CA MET A 304 3.48 1.78 -4.91
C MET A 304 4.45 1.97 -3.73
N PRO A 305 5.71 1.56 -3.85
CA PRO A 305 6.67 1.63 -2.74
C PRO A 305 7.01 3.06 -2.32
N ASN A 306 6.91 4.04 -3.23
CA ASN A 306 7.20 5.45 -2.97
C ASN A 306 6.03 6.33 -3.41
N ARG A 307 5.02 6.39 -2.56
CA ARG A 307 3.79 7.17 -2.85
C ARG A 307 4.05 8.69 -2.95
N ILE A 308 5.13 9.18 -2.37
CA ILE A 308 5.50 10.61 -2.45
C ILE A 308 5.87 11.06 -3.88
N ASP A 309 6.33 10.14 -4.75
CA ASP A 309 6.56 10.43 -6.17
C ASP A 309 5.32 11.02 -6.85
N PHE A 310 4.14 10.65 -6.37
CA PHE A 310 2.88 11.20 -6.85
C PHE A 310 2.79 12.72 -6.71
N ILE A 311 3.24 13.27 -5.57
CA ILE A 311 3.22 14.72 -5.30
C ILE A 311 4.20 15.44 -6.24
N PHE A 312 5.40 14.88 -6.44
CA PHE A 312 6.40 15.46 -7.35
C PHE A 312 5.95 15.40 -8.81
N ASN A 313 5.33 14.29 -9.22
CA ASN A 313 4.73 14.16 -10.54
C ASN A 313 3.62 15.20 -10.75
N LEU A 314 2.79 15.41 -9.74
CA LEU A 314 1.72 16.42 -9.80
C LEU A 314 2.30 17.83 -9.87
N ARG A 315 3.37 18.13 -9.10
CA ARG A 315 4.07 19.41 -9.17
C ARG A 315 4.61 19.69 -10.58
N TYR A 316 5.28 18.71 -11.19
CA TYR A 316 5.76 18.83 -12.57
C TYR A 316 4.61 19.09 -13.56
N LYS A 317 3.49 18.38 -13.44
CA LYS A 317 2.30 18.58 -14.26
C LYS A 317 1.75 20.00 -14.11
N MET A 318 1.65 20.50 -12.87
CA MET A 318 1.14 21.85 -12.60
C MET A 318 2.03 22.93 -13.19
N GLU A 319 3.35 22.81 -13.09
CA GLU A 319 4.25 23.77 -13.74
C GLU A 319 4.14 23.72 -15.26
N THR A 320 3.99 22.52 -15.84
CA THR A 320 3.77 22.39 -17.28
C THR A 320 2.45 23.05 -17.72
N LEU A 321 1.40 22.98 -16.90
CA LEU A 321 0.12 23.62 -17.20
C LEU A 321 0.10 25.13 -16.95
N SER A 322 1.03 25.68 -16.18
CA SER A 322 1.08 27.12 -15.86
C SER A 322 1.31 28.03 -17.06
N VAL A 323 1.74 27.47 -18.18
CA VAL A 323 1.92 28.24 -19.44
C VAL A 323 0.59 28.50 -20.17
N LEU A 324 -0.52 27.84 -19.76
CA LEU A 324 -1.82 27.99 -20.39
C LEU A 324 -2.51 29.29 -19.93
N ASN A 325 -3.16 29.96 -20.88
CA ASN A 325 -4.00 31.11 -20.58
C ASN A 325 -5.44 30.66 -20.34
N GLN A 326 -6.04 31.11 -19.25
CA GLN A 326 -7.45 30.83 -18.92
C GLN A 326 -8.45 31.27 -20.00
N ALA A 327 -8.08 32.30 -20.76
CA ALA A 327 -8.92 32.81 -21.86
C ALA A 327 -8.76 32.02 -23.18
N ASP A 328 -8.00 30.93 -23.17
CA ASP A 328 -7.76 30.13 -24.37
C ASP A 328 -9.00 29.39 -24.84
N ASP A 329 -9.31 29.50 -26.13
CA ASP A 329 -10.29 28.65 -26.78
C ASP A 329 -9.87 27.17 -26.65
N ASN A 330 -10.80 26.29 -26.26
CA ASN A 330 -10.54 24.85 -26.02
C ASN A 330 -9.47 24.56 -24.96
N LEU A 331 -9.54 25.24 -23.81
CA LEU A 331 -8.61 25.05 -22.69
C LEU A 331 -8.53 23.59 -22.24
N ASP A 332 -9.66 22.91 -22.07
CA ASP A 332 -9.73 21.49 -21.66
C ASP A 332 -8.93 20.58 -22.62
N GLY A 333 -9.04 20.78 -23.92
CA GLY A 333 -8.29 20.00 -24.91
C GLY A 333 -6.78 20.26 -24.88
N LYS A 334 -6.37 21.50 -24.57
CA LYS A 334 -4.95 21.84 -24.39
C LYS A 334 -4.39 21.21 -23.11
N VAL A 335 -5.14 21.27 -22.00
CA VAL A 335 -4.80 20.60 -20.74
C VAL A 335 -4.61 19.10 -20.98
N ASP A 336 -5.53 18.45 -21.68
CA ASP A 336 -5.44 17.02 -22.00
C ASP A 336 -4.20 16.67 -22.81
N THR A 337 -3.85 17.50 -23.77
CA THR A 337 -2.67 17.27 -24.62
C THR A 337 -1.39 17.38 -23.79
N LEU A 338 -1.24 18.43 -22.99
CA LEU A 338 -0.05 18.64 -22.13
C LEU A 338 0.06 17.55 -21.06
N LEU A 339 -1.05 17.10 -20.46
CA LEU A 339 -1.00 16.02 -19.47
C LEU A 339 -0.59 14.68 -20.10
N ARG A 340 -0.99 14.38 -21.34
CA ARG A 340 -0.50 13.19 -22.06
C ARG A 340 0.99 13.27 -22.36
N ASP A 341 1.48 14.45 -22.75
CA ASP A 341 2.91 14.67 -22.96
C ASP A 341 3.69 14.50 -21.65
N CYS A 342 3.15 15.00 -20.52
CA CYS A 342 3.72 14.76 -19.19
C CYS A 342 3.83 13.27 -18.87
N GLU A 343 2.76 12.47 -19.06
CA GLU A 343 2.78 11.04 -18.81
C GLU A 343 3.87 10.31 -19.60
N THR A 344 4.06 10.69 -20.87
CA THR A 344 5.12 10.12 -21.72
C THR A 344 6.51 10.40 -21.16
N LYS A 345 6.74 11.61 -20.65
CA LYS A 345 8.02 12.02 -20.04
C LYS A 345 8.23 11.36 -18.67
N LEU A 346 7.17 11.32 -17.84
CA LEU A 346 7.20 10.70 -16.52
C LEU A 346 7.46 9.18 -16.56
N ALA A 347 7.19 8.53 -17.68
CA ALA A 347 7.55 7.14 -17.90
C ALA A 347 9.07 6.91 -18.07
N THR A 348 9.87 7.99 -18.20
CA THR A 348 11.33 7.91 -18.33
C THR A 348 11.98 7.90 -16.95
N ASN A 349 12.89 6.95 -16.70
CA ASN A 349 13.59 6.83 -15.42
C ASN A 349 14.28 8.13 -15.02
N ASN A 350 14.13 8.51 -13.76
CA ASN A 350 14.73 9.69 -13.14
C ASN A 350 14.36 11.02 -13.83
N PHE A 351 13.26 11.05 -14.59
CA PHE A 351 12.86 12.26 -15.29
C PHE A 351 12.52 13.39 -14.33
N VAL A 352 11.73 13.12 -13.30
CA VAL A 352 11.29 14.14 -12.33
C VAL A 352 12.47 14.64 -11.49
N PHE A 353 13.37 13.74 -11.10
CA PHE A 353 14.61 14.15 -10.45
C PHE A 353 15.45 15.10 -11.35
N ASN A 354 15.66 14.74 -12.62
CA ASN A 354 16.43 15.58 -13.54
C ASN A 354 15.77 16.96 -13.71
N TYR A 355 14.45 17.01 -13.81
CA TYR A 355 13.70 18.26 -13.85
C TYR A 355 14.00 19.16 -12.64
N PHE A 356 13.97 18.64 -11.41
CA PHE A 356 14.32 19.41 -10.21
C PHE A 356 15.81 19.76 -10.17
N TYR A 357 16.68 18.83 -10.57
CA TYR A 357 18.12 19.05 -10.60
C TYR A 357 18.48 20.21 -11.53
N ASP A 358 17.99 20.20 -12.77
CA ASP A 358 18.25 21.25 -13.77
C ASP A 358 17.74 22.63 -13.30
N LYS A 359 16.65 22.64 -12.52
CA LYS A 359 16.06 23.86 -11.94
C LYS A 359 16.99 24.52 -10.91
N PHE A 360 17.84 23.74 -10.25
CA PHE A 360 18.74 24.21 -9.19
C PHE A 360 20.21 24.32 -9.63
N ASP A 361 20.59 23.68 -10.74
CA ASP A 361 21.97 23.68 -11.23
C ASP A 361 22.46 25.09 -11.62
N GLY A 362 23.70 25.35 -11.31
CA GLY A 362 24.38 26.63 -11.62
C GLY A 362 23.94 27.86 -10.82
N LYS A 363 23.04 27.71 -9.82
CA LYS A 363 22.62 28.83 -8.96
C LYS A 363 23.64 29.12 -7.86
N SER A 364 23.78 30.41 -7.50
CA SER A 364 24.57 30.82 -6.33
C SER A 364 23.89 30.37 -5.01
N ASN A 365 24.67 30.30 -3.91
CA ASN A 365 24.14 29.81 -2.62
C ASN A 365 22.83 30.51 -2.20
N VAL A 366 22.74 31.84 -2.35
CA VAL A 366 21.53 32.60 -1.97
C VAL A 366 20.36 32.30 -2.91
N GLU A 367 20.63 32.33 -4.23
CA GLU A 367 19.61 32.00 -5.23
C GLU A 367 19.15 30.53 -5.13
N LEU A 368 20.06 29.62 -4.80
CA LEU A 368 19.75 28.21 -4.59
C LEU A 368 18.82 28.01 -3.39
N ILE A 369 19.13 28.64 -2.24
CA ILE A 369 18.29 28.53 -1.04
C ILE A 369 16.89 29.08 -1.32
N GLN A 370 16.79 30.23 -1.99
CA GLN A 370 15.51 30.82 -2.36
C GLN A 370 14.73 29.93 -3.32
N ALA A 371 15.37 29.39 -4.36
CA ALA A 371 14.74 28.51 -5.32
C ALA A 371 14.24 27.20 -4.67
N LEU A 372 15.06 26.59 -3.80
CA LEU A 372 14.67 25.41 -3.02
C LEU A 372 13.50 25.69 -2.08
N THR A 373 13.46 26.86 -1.46
CA THR A 373 12.37 27.24 -0.55
C THR A 373 11.08 27.45 -1.31
N THR A 374 11.11 28.25 -2.37
CA THR A 374 9.93 28.50 -3.21
C THR A 374 9.35 27.17 -3.77
N GLU A 375 10.23 26.30 -4.25
CA GLU A 375 9.78 25.02 -4.82
C GLU A 375 9.22 24.07 -3.76
N TRP A 376 9.80 24.08 -2.56
CA TRP A 376 9.29 23.29 -1.44
C TRP A 376 7.91 23.79 -0.98
N ASP A 377 7.72 25.11 -0.91
CA ASP A 377 6.43 25.71 -0.57
C ASP A 377 5.35 25.33 -1.59
N GLU A 378 5.67 25.27 -2.88
CA GLU A 378 4.73 24.80 -3.91
C GLU A 378 4.36 23.32 -3.74
N ILE A 379 5.33 22.48 -3.36
CA ILE A 379 5.09 21.07 -3.06
C ILE A 379 4.17 20.91 -1.83
N LEU A 380 4.43 21.69 -0.77
CA LEU A 380 3.59 21.72 0.42
C LEU A 380 2.18 22.21 0.12
N ASN A 381 2.02 23.24 -0.71
CA ASN A 381 0.71 23.74 -1.11
C ASN A 381 -0.12 22.66 -1.82
N ILE A 382 0.51 21.89 -2.72
CA ILE A 382 -0.16 20.72 -3.35
C ILE A 382 -0.62 19.73 -2.30
N PHE A 383 0.27 19.36 -1.38
CA PHE A 383 -0.02 18.37 -0.35
C PHE A 383 -1.15 18.83 0.58
N HIS A 384 -1.09 20.06 1.09
CA HIS A 384 -2.12 20.61 1.97
C HIS A 384 -3.48 20.77 1.27
N THR A 385 -3.49 21.14 -0.01
CA THR A 385 -4.72 21.16 -0.79
C THR A 385 -5.37 19.77 -0.84
N ILE A 386 -4.56 18.73 -1.02
CA ILE A 386 -5.06 17.34 -1.03
C ILE A 386 -5.51 16.91 0.37
N GLU A 387 -4.83 17.33 1.43
CA GLU A 387 -5.28 17.11 2.81
C GLU A 387 -6.63 17.79 3.07
N ASP A 388 -6.82 19.04 2.65
CA ASP A 388 -8.10 19.74 2.73
C ASP A 388 -9.24 18.99 1.99
N TRP A 389 -8.94 18.45 0.82
CA TRP A 389 -9.89 17.62 0.07
C TRP A 389 -10.21 16.31 0.79
N TYR A 390 -9.22 15.72 1.43
CA TYR A 390 -9.43 14.52 2.24
C TYR A 390 -10.33 14.81 3.45
N GLU A 391 -10.16 15.94 4.12
CA GLU A 391 -10.95 16.28 5.30
C GLU A 391 -12.41 16.64 4.97
N ASP A 392 -12.68 17.28 3.83
CA ASP A 392 -14.05 17.57 3.40
C ASP A 392 -14.70 16.34 2.79
N VAL A 393 -15.68 15.75 3.47
CA VAL A 393 -16.31 14.46 3.11
C VAL A 393 -16.86 14.46 1.68
N ILE A 394 -17.55 15.52 1.27
CA ILE A 394 -18.17 15.58 -0.06
C ILE A 394 -17.08 15.67 -1.14
N THR A 395 -16.09 16.53 -0.93
CA THR A 395 -14.95 16.66 -1.85
C THR A 395 -14.17 15.35 -1.95
N TYR A 396 -13.88 14.71 -0.81
CA TYR A 396 -13.24 13.40 -0.74
C TYR A 396 -14.01 12.36 -1.58
N ASN A 397 -15.31 12.25 -1.37
CA ASN A 397 -16.14 11.28 -2.07
C ASN A 397 -16.20 11.55 -3.58
N LEU A 398 -16.30 12.82 -4.01
CA LEU A 398 -16.36 13.20 -5.42
C LEU A 398 -15.01 12.97 -6.12
N ILE A 399 -13.90 13.35 -5.50
CA ILE A 399 -12.55 13.13 -6.06
C ILE A 399 -12.24 11.63 -6.12
N GLY A 400 -12.54 10.90 -5.05
CA GLY A 400 -12.37 9.45 -5.03
C GLY A 400 -13.20 8.74 -6.11
N MET A 401 -14.42 9.21 -6.37
CA MET A 401 -15.23 8.72 -7.49
C MET A 401 -14.58 9.03 -8.84
N LEU A 402 -14.08 10.25 -9.04
CA LEU A 402 -13.40 10.64 -10.28
C LEU A 402 -12.11 9.84 -10.49
N SER A 403 -11.41 9.44 -9.44
CA SER A 403 -10.21 8.61 -9.54
C SER A 403 -10.48 7.20 -10.10
N GLN A 404 -11.73 6.71 -10.02
CA GLN A 404 -12.14 5.41 -10.57
C GLN A 404 -12.27 5.44 -12.10
N TYR A 405 -12.45 6.60 -12.69
CA TYR A 405 -12.49 6.75 -14.15
C TYR A 405 -11.07 6.77 -14.73
N GLN A 406 -10.97 6.46 -16.02
CA GLN A 406 -9.70 6.53 -16.74
C GLN A 406 -9.33 7.97 -17.09
N GLY A 407 -8.04 8.30 -17.05
CA GLY A 407 -7.52 9.58 -17.49
C GLY A 407 -6.90 10.43 -16.38
N ASN A 408 -6.46 11.63 -16.74
CA ASN A 408 -5.75 12.56 -15.85
C ASN A 408 -6.72 13.50 -15.10
N LEU A 409 -7.75 12.96 -14.48
CA LEU A 409 -8.80 13.78 -13.86
C LEU A 409 -8.31 14.51 -12.61
N LEU A 410 -7.52 13.88 -11.75
CA LEU A 410 -7.01 14.53 -10.54
C LEU A 410 -6.11 15.75 -10.83
N PRO A 411 -5.14 15.69 -11.76
CA PRO A 411 -4.40 16.88 -12.17
C PRO A 411 -5.31 18.01 -12.69
N LYS A 412 -6.39 17.67 -13.40
CA LYS A 412 -7.39 18.66 -13.83
C LYS A 412 -8.14 19.28 -12.66
N CYS A 413 -8.52 18.46 -11.66
CA CYS A 413 -9.17 18.95 -10.44
C CYS A 413 -8.27 19.98 -9.74
N TYR A 414 -6.97 19.66 -9.57
CA TYR A 414 -6.03 20.56 -8.94
C TYR A 414 -5.78 21.83 -9.77
N TYR A 415 -5.61 21.67 -11.09
CA TYR A 415 -5.45 22.81 -12.01
C TYR A 415 -6.66 23.76 -11.93
N HIS A 416 -7.88 23.23 -11.99
CA HIS A 416 -9.10 24.02 -11.88
C HIS A 416 -9.20 24.70 -10.51
N PHE A 417 -8.99 23.97 -9.43
CA PHE A 417 -9.03 24.52 -8.07
C PHE A 417 -8.10 25.71 -7.88
N ASN A 418 -6.87 25.63 -8.40
CA ASN A 418 -5.87 26.72 -8.26
C ASN A 418 -6.15 27.92 -9.16
N HIS A 419 -7.05 27.81 -10.13
CA HIS A 419 -7.40 28.89 -11.04
C HIS A 419 -8.83 29.40 -10.85
N MET A 420 -9.48 28.97 -9.77
CA MET A 420 -10.76 29.55 -9.36
C MET A 420 -10.55 30.99 -8.89
N ASP A 421 -11.51 31.86 -9.18
CA ASP A 421 -11.49 33.23 -8.68
C ASP A 421 -11.55 33.27 -7.15
N GLU A 422 -10.86 34.21 -6.50
CA GLU A 422 -10.85 34.37 -5.03
C GLU A 422 -12.26 34.51 -4.41
N ASN A 423 -13.25 34.87 -5.21
CA ASN A 423 -14.64 35.01 -4.82
C ASN A 423 -15.45 33.73 -5.00
N GLU A 424 -14.89 32.70 -5.66
CA GLU A 424 -15.56 31.40 -5.85
C GLU A 424 -15.51 30.58 -4.56
N SER A 425 -16.63 30.00 -4.23
CA SER A 425 -16.78 29.26 -2.98
C SER A 425 -16.37 27.80 -3.12
N ARG A 426 -16.03 27.13 -2.00
CA ARG A 426 -15.84 25.67 -1.98
C ARG A 426 -17.05 24.91 -2.55
N GLY A 427 -18.25 25.51 -2.51
CA GLY A 427 -19.46 24.96 -3.12
C GLY A 427 -19.39 24.90 -4.65
N GLU A 428 -18.80 25.91 -5.28
CA GLU A 428 -18.63 25.96 -6.73
C GLU A 428 -17.65 24.88 -7.23
N PHE A 429 -16.57 24.63 -6.47
CA PHE A 429 -15.67 23.52 -6.74
C PHE A 429 -16.39 22.16 -6.67
N LYS A 430 -17.22 21.94 -5.65
CA LYS A 430 -18.04 20.71 -5.54
C LYS A 430 -19.01 20.56 -6.74
N ASN A 431 -19.63 21.64 -7.17
CA ASN A 431 -20.49 21.63 -8.36
C ASN A 431 -19.70 21.30 -9.62
N TRP A 432 -18.50 21.86 -9.77
CA TRP A 432 -17.62 21.53 -10.89
C TRP A 432 -17.22 20.04 -10.87
N LEU A 433 -16.86 19.48 -9.70
CA LEU A 433 -16.58 18.05 -9.56
C LEU A 433 -17.79 17.19 -9.94
N LYS A 434 -19.01 17.57 -9.50
CA LYS A 434 -20.27 16.90 -9.90
C LYS A 434 -20.44 16.95 -11.41
N GLN A 435 -20.19 18.11 -12.04
CA GLN A 435 -20.26 18.24 -13.50
C GLN A 435 -19.27 17.32 -14.21
N LYS A 436 -18.02 17.18 -13.71
CA LYS A 436 -17.04 16.25 -14.29
C LYS A 436 -17.46 14.79 -14.17
N ILE A 437 -18.19 14.41 -13.13
CA ILE A 437 -18.81 13.08 -13.03
C ILE A 437 -19.94 12.95 -14.08
N CYS A 438 -20.79 13.97 -14.25
CA CYS A 438 -21.82 13.99 -15.29
C CYS A 438 -21.22 13.80 -16.70
N ASP A 439 -20.09 14.44 -16.98
CA ASP A 439 -19.37 14.27 -18.24
C ASP A 439 -18.96 12.81 -18.49
N GLN A 440 -18.65 12.04 -17.43
CA GLN A 440 -18.32 10.60 -17.53
C GLN A 440 -19.56 9.71 -17.71
N THR A 441 -20.74 10.18 -17.30
CA THR A 441 -22.00 9.41 -17.33
C THR A 441 -22.95 9.85 -18.44
N GLN A 442 -22.64 10.90 -19.23
CA GLN A 442 -23.50 11.45 -20.28
C GLN A 442 -23.92 10.45 -21.36
N ASN A 443 -23.17 9.35 -21.54
CA ASN A 443 -23.49 8.26 -22.46
C ASN A 443 -24.49 7.23 -21.87
N ILE A 444 -24.95 7.45 -20.63
CA ILE A 444 -26.00 6.66 -19.99
C ILE A 444 -27.31 7.44 -20.10
N THR A 445 -28.22 6.89 -20.86
CA THR A 445 -29.51 7.53 -21.14
C THR A 445 -30.61 6.88 -20.30
N VAL A 446 -31.48 7.72 -19.74
CA VAL A 446 -32.70 7.30 -19.06
C VAL A 446 -33.88 7.61 -19.99
N GLU A 447 -34.64 6.60 -20.38
CA GLU A 447 -35.88 6.74 -21.18
C GLU A 447 -37.05 6.17 -20.38
N GLN A 448 -38.07 6.98 -20.14
CA GLN A 448 -39.31 6.58 -19.39
C GLN A 448 -39.00 5.94 -18.02
N GLY A 449 -37.96 6.38 -17.33
CA GLY A 449 -37.53 5.83 -16.03
C GLY A 449 -36.73 4.53 -16.11
N HIS A 450 -36.29 4.13 -17.30
CA HIS A 450 -35.46 2.95 -17.54
C HIS A 450 -34.05 3.32 -18.00
N ILE A 451 -33.05 2.61 -17.49
CA ILE A 451 -31.65 2.64 -17.91
C ILE A 451 -31.41 1.39 -18.77
N ASP A 452 -31.05 1.57 -20.04
CA ASP A 452 -30.73 0.48 -20.94
C ASP A 452 -29.28 -0.01 -20.73
N LEU A 453 -29.03 -0.62 -19.57
CA LEU A 453 -27.77 -1.28 -19.21
C LEU A 453 -28.05 -2.69 -18.70
N SER A 454 -27.37 -3.67 -19.27
CA SER A 454 -27.49 -5.07 -18.90
C SER A 454 -26.15 -5.65 -18.41
N PHE A 455 -26.20 -6.71 -17.62
CA PHE A 455 -25.03 -7.40 -17.10
C PHE A 455 -23.99 -7.67 -18.18
N GLY A 456 -22.73 -7.29 -17.92
CA GLY A 456 -21.61 -7.32 -18.86
C GLY A 456 -21.26 -5.95 -19.45
N ASP A 457 -22.10 -4.93 -19.28
CA ASP A 457 -21.75 -3.56 -19.65
C ASP A 457 -20.78 -2.95 -18.62
N SER A 458 -19.63 -2.48 -19.11
CA SER A 458 -18.54 -1.93 -18.25
C SER A 458 -18.95 -0.66 -17.48
N ARG A 459 -20.03 0.02 -17.88
CA ARG A 459 -20.51 1.25 -17.22
C ARG A 459 -21.27 0.96 -15.93
N ILE A 460 -21.80 -0.26 -15.76
CA ILE A 460 -22.64 -0.62 -14.60
C ILE A 460 -21.88 -0.49 -13.30
N PHE A 461 -20.62 -0.95 -13.25
CA PHE A 461 -19.82 -0.88 -12.04
C PHE A 461 -19.70 0.57 -11.52
N ASN A 462 -19.31 1.49 -12.39
CA ASN A 462 -19.16 2.89 -12.05
C ASN A 462 -20.51 3.56 -11.70
N LEU A 463 -21.60 3.16 -12.33
CA LEU A 463 -22.91 3.69 -12.02
C LEU A 463 -23.41 3.24 -10.65
N LEU A 464 -23.25 1.96 -10.31
CA LEU A 464 -23.58 1.45 -8.96
C LEU A 464 -22.63 2.01 -7.89
N LEU A 465 -21.37 2.25 -8.21
CA LEU A 465 -20.42 2.92 -7.33
C LEU A 465 -20.85 4.37 -7.07
N LEU A 466 -21.20 5.10 -8.13
CA LEU A 466 -21.72 6.47 -8.05
C LEU A 466 -22.97 6.55 -7.16
N LEU A 467 -23.88 5.57 -7.28
CA LEU A 467 -25.06 5.49 -6.43
C LEU A 467 -24.69 5.39 -4.93
N ASN A 468 -23.69 4.58 -4.60
CA ASN A 468 -23.20 4.46 -3.22
C ASN A 468 -22.58 5.78 -2.71
N VAL A 469 -21.72 6.40 -3.54
CA VAL A 469 -21.08 7.69 -3.22
C VAL A 469 -22.10 8.79 -3.08
N HIS A 470 -23.08 8.88 -4.01
CA HIS A 470 -24.16 9.86 -3.94
C HIS A 470 -24.98 9.73 -2.65
N HIS A 471 -25.29 8.50 -2.27
CA HIS A 471 -26.08 8.23 -1.06
C HIS A 471 -25.35 8.70 0.21
N LEU A 472 -24.05 8.46 0.33
CA LEU A 472 -23.23 8.95 1.43
C LEU A 472 -23.15 10.49 1.43
N ASN A 473 -22.99 11.11 0.27
CA ASN A 473 -22.98 12.57 0.14
C ASN A 473 -24.30 13.19 0.57
N LYS A 474 -25.43 12.62 0.17
CA LYS A 474 -26.78 13.08 0.58
C LYS A 474 -26.98 12.99 2.09
N GLN A 475 -26.45 11.93 2.73
CA GLN A 475 -26.48 11.80 4.18
C GLN A 475 -25.56 12.84 4.87
N ALA A 476 -24.38 13.10 4.32
CA ALA A 476 -23.45 14.10 4.84
C ALA A 476 -24.00 15.54 4.72
N GLU A 477 -24.67 15.88 3.60
CA GLU A 477 -25.30 17.19 3.38
C GLU A 477 -26.45 17.47 4.37
N GLY A 478 -27.10 16.42 4.92
CA GLY A 478 -28.17 16.53 5.93
C GLY A 478 -27.67 16.82 7.35
N LEU A 479 -26.35 16.82 7.59
CA LEU A 479 -25.77 17.12 8.88
C LEU A 479 -25.48 18.63 9.01
N GLU A 480 -25.95 19.26 10.09
CA GLU A 480 -25.50 20.61 10.43
C GLU A 480 -24.02 20.59 10.79
N SER A 481 -23.23 21.26 9.94
CA SER A 481 -21.79 21.58 10.06
C SER A 481 -20.84 20.52 10.64
N GLN A 482 -19.80 20.18 9.89
CA GLN A 482 -18.47 19.62 10.28
C GLN A 482 -18.39 19.04 11.72
N SER A 483 -19.26 18.11 12.06
CA SER A 483 -19.12 17.34 13.29
C SER A 483 -18.11 16.21 13.05
N GLU A 484 -17.40 15.77 14.10
CA GLU A 484 -16.52 14.59 14.08
C GLU A 484 -17.20 13.33 13.48
N LEU A 485 -18.53 13.31 13.44
CA LEU A 485 -19.38 12.29 12.81
C LEU A 485 -19.34 12.30 11.28
N SER A 486 -18.87 13.36 10.63
CA SER A 486 -18.86 13.45 9.16
C SER A 486 -17.96 12.39 8.50
N SER A 487 -16.90 11.96 9.18
CA SER A 487 -15.98 10.93 8.69
C SER A 487 -16.66 9.57 8.41
N ILE A 488 -17.78 9.28 9.05
CA ILE A 488 -18.57 8.04 8.85
C ILE A 488 -19.13 7.98 7.42
N TYR A 489 -19.33 9.12 6.78
CA TYR A 489 -19.87 9.22 5.42
C TYR A 489 -18.79 9.28 4.33
N LYS A 490 -17.52 9.15 4.68
CA LYS A 490 -16.45 8.92 3.70
C LYS A 490 -16.60 7.54 3.08
N PHE A 491 -16.63 7.49 1.75
CA PHE A 491 -16.68 6.20 1.06
C PHE A 491 -15.34 5.45 1.22
N PRO A 492 -15.33 4.17 1.62
CA PRO A 492 -14.10 3.44 1.90
C PRO A 492 -13.41 2.94 0.62
N PHE A 493 -12.75 3.84 -0.12
CA PHE A 493 -12.04 3.50 -1.36
C PHE A 493 -10.91 2.49 -1.15
N ASP A 494 -10.30 2.46 0.03
CA ASP A 494 -9.29 1.45 0.38
C ASP A 494 -9.90 0.05 0.52
N VAL A 495 -11.11 -0.07 1.08
CA VAL A 495 -11.84 -1.33 1.16
C VAL A 495 -12.24 -1.81 -0.22
N LEU A 496 -12.75 -0.90 -1.06
CA LEU A 496 -13.06 -1.18 -2.48
C LEU A 496 -11.84 -1.77 -3.20
N THR A 497 -10.68 -1.13 -3.05
CA THR A 497 -9.45 -1.53 -3.75
C THR A 497 -8.88 -2.84 -3.21
N LYS A 498 -8.86 -3.04 -1.88
CA LYS A 498 -8.32 -4.24 -1.24
C LYS A 498 -9.17 -5.49 -1.45
N GLN A 499 -10.49 -5.33 -1.41
CA GLN A 499 -11.41 -6.47 -1.51
C GLN A 499 -11.76 -6.83 -2.95
N GLY A 500 -11.56 -5.90 -3.91
CA GLY A 500 -11.93 -6.09 -5.31
C GLY A 500 -13.43 -6.39 -5.44
N TRP A 501 -14.24 -5.33 -5.57
CA TRP A 501 -15.68 -5.50 -5.70
C TRP A 501 -16.08 -5.85 -7.12
N ASP A 502 -17.13 -6.68 -7.23
CA ASP A 502 -17.71 -7.12 -8.50
C ASP A 502 -19.20 -6.80 -8.55
N ILE A 503 -19.75 -6.81 -9.77
CA ILE A 503 -21.17 -6.73 -9.99
C ILE A 503 -21.78 -8.10 -9.69
N GLU A 504 -22.78 -8.14 -8.83
CA GLU A 504 -23.49 -9.35 -8.42
C GLU A 504 -24.99 -9.24 -8.72
N HIS A 505 -25.59 -10.32 -9.22
CA HIS A 505 -27.04 -10.42 -9.33
C HIS A 505 -27.67 -10.49 -7.94
N ILE A 506 -28.69 -9.69 -7.69
CA ILE A 506 -29.44 -9.68 -6.44
C ILE A 506 -30.16 -11.01 -6.27
N ASP A 507 -30.83 -11.47 -7.31
CA ASP A 507 -31.41 -12.80 -7.40
C ASP A 507 -30.91 -13.52 -8.65
N SER A 508 -30.45 -14.77 -8.49
CA SER A 508 -29.90 -15.57 -9.58
C SER A 508 -30.39 -17.01 -9.53
N PHE A 509 -30.82 -17.52 -10.69
CA PHE A 509 -31.44 -18.83 -10.86
C PHE A 509 -30.53 -19.89 -11.49
N THR A 510 -29.25 -19.61 -11.72
CA THR A 510 -28.37 -20.55 -12.42
C THR A 510 -27.89 -21.69 -11.51
N THR A 511 -27.73 -22.86 -12.12
CA THR A 511 -27.53 -24.15 -11.42
C THR A 511 -26.08 -24.42 -10.96
N ASN A 512 -25.16 -23.49 -11.15
CA ASN A 512 -23.74 -23.77 -10.89
C ASN A 512 -23.36 -23.41 -9.45
N GLY A 513 -23.04 -24.44 -8.63
CA GLY A 513 -22.04 -24.15 -7.71
C GLY A 513 -22.03 -24.61 -6.28
N LEU A 514 -23.03 -25.22 -5.69
CA LEU A 514 -22.85 -25.81 -4.35
C LEU A 514 -22.21 -27.20 -4.48
N LYS A 515 -20.89 -27.27 -4.32
CA LYS A 515 -20.14 -28.53 -4.46
C LYS A 515 -20.00 -29.28 -3.12
N GLU A 516 -19.92 -28.55 -2.01
CA GLU A 516 -19.70 -29.12 -0.69
C GLU A 516 -21.01 -29.45 -0.01
N ILE A 517 -21.08 -30.64 0.63
CA ILE A 517 -22.25 -31.12 1.36
C ILE A 517 -22.66 -30.16 2.49
N ALA A 518 -21.67 -29.57 3.20
CA ALA A 518 -21.93 -28.63 4.26
C ALA A 518 -22.63 -27.37 3.74
N SER A 519 -22.13 -26.80 2.61
CA SER A 519 -22.73 -25.63 1.97
C SER A 519 -24.15 -25.91 1.43
N LYS A 520 -24.42 -27.12 0.90
CA LYS A 520 -25.76 -27.51 0.47
C LYS A 520 -26.73 -27.58 1.65
N LYS A 521 -26.31 -28.18 2.77
CA LYS A 521 -27.12 -28.28 3.98
C LYS A 521 -27.44 -26.90 4.57
N GLU A 522 -26.44 -26.02 4.68
CA GLU A 522 -26.62 -24.65 5.14
C GLU A 522 -27.62 -23.88 4.24
N TRP A 523 -27.45 -23.99 2.93
CA TRP A 523 -28.32 -23.35 1.94
C TRP A 523 -29.78 -23.78 2.07
N ILE A 524 -30.01 -25.10 2.18
CA ILE A 524 -31.36 -25.68 2.34
C ILE A 524 -31.99 -25.23 3.68
N SER A 525 -31.20 -25.24 4.78
CA SER A 525 -31.67 -24.77 6.09
C SER A 525 -32.15 -23.32 6.05
N ILE A 526 -31.33 -22.42 5.45
CA ILE A 526 -31.71 -21.03 5.29
C ILE A 526 -32.96 -20.88 4.44
N ALA A 527 -33.06 -21.61 3.33
CA ALA A 527 -34.23 -21.54 2.46
C ALA A 527 -35.49 -22.02 3.19
N LEU A 528 -35.41 -23.11 3.96
CA LEU A 528 -36.52 -23.63 4.78
C LEU A 528 -37.00 -22.62 5.84
N GLU A 529 -36.08 -21.83 6.42
CA GLU A 529 -36.41 -20.84 7.44
C GLU A 529 -37.02 -19.55 6.82
N ASP A 530 -36.43 -19.04 5.73
CA ASP A 530 -36.66 -17.69 5.24
C ASP A 530 -37.58 -17.64 4.01
N LEU A 531 -37.71 -18.72 3.24
CA LEU A 531 -38.59 -18.76 2.08
C LEU A 531 -40.04 -19.05 2.51
N SER A 532 -40.96 -18.27 1.99
CA SER A 532 -42.38 -18.50 2.22
C SER A 532 -42.80 -19.78 1.44
N MET A 533 -43.12 -20.86 2.16
CA MET A 533 -43.58 -22.14 1.60
C MET A 533 -44.83 -22.57 2.36
N ASN A 534 -45.68 -23.35 1.72
CA ASN A 534 -46.77 -24.02 2.41
C ASN A 534 -46.22 -25.21 3.24
N GLU A 535 -47.06 -25.78 4.12
CA GLU A 535 -46.63 -26.88 5.02
C GLU A 535 -46.29 -28.17 4.26
N GLU A 536 -46.98 -28.47 3.17
CA GLU A 536 -46.72 -29.65 2.35
C GLU A 536 -45.38 -29.56 1.64
N GLU A 537 -45.05 -28.41 1.04
CA GLU A 537 -43.76 -28.16 0.42
C GLU A 537 -42.62 -28.27 1.43
N ARG A 538 -42.79 -27.66 2.59
CA ARG A 538 -41.80 -27.67 3.67
C ARG A 538 -41.55 -29.08 4.18
N SER A 539 -42.62 -29.86 4.36
CA SER A 539 -42.54 -31.26 4.82
C SER A 539 -41.79 -32.12 3.79
N PHE A 540 -42.10 -31.96 2.53
CA PHE A 540 -41.47 -32.71 1.45
C PHE A 540 -39.96 -32.38 1.32
N ILE A 541 -39.58 -31.12 1.44
CA ILE A 541 -38.19 -30.72 1.39
C ILE A 541 -37.40 -31.24 2.62
N ASN A 542 -38.03 -31.21 3.80
CA ASN A 542 -37.42 -31.80 5.01
C ASN A 542 -37.20 -33.30 4.87
N GLU A 543 -38.13 -34.03 4.25
CA GLU A 543 -37.97 -35.46 3.97
C GLU A 543 -36.76 -35.75 3.09
N LEU A 544 -36.63 -35.00 1.97
CA LEU A 544 -35.46 -35.06 1.08
C LEU A 544 -34.15 -34.73 1.80
N TYR A 545 -34.19 -33.74 2.70
CA TYR A 545 -33.03 -33.33 3.48
C TYR A 545 -32.56 -34.44 4.45
N GLU A 546 -33.49 -35.08 5.17
CA GLU A 546 -33.20 -36.17 6.10
C GLU A 546 -32.74 -37.44 5.38
N GLU A 547 -33.27 -37.73 4.19
CA GLU A 547 -32.82 -38.80 3.31
C GLU A 547 -31.45 -38.58 2.69
N GLY A 548 -30.88 -37.35 2.80
CA GLY A 548 -29.61 -37.00 2.21
C GLY A 548 -29.66 -36.64 0.73
N GLU A 549 -30.86 -36.54 0.13
CA GLU A 549 -31.10 -36.19 -1.26
C GLU A 549 -31.02 -34.68 -1.51
N LEU A 550 -29.88 -34.10 -1.10
CA LEU A 550 -29.69 -32.63 -1.03
C LEU A 550 -29.89 -31.92 -2.38
N ASP A 551 -29.48 -32.55 -3.48
CA ASP A 551 -29.65 -31.96 -4.81
C ASP A 551 -31.10 -31.89 -5.23
N LYS A 552 -31.91 -32.89 -4.92
CA LYS A 552 -33.36 -32.89 -5.17
C LYS A 552 -34.07 -31.85 -4.30
N ALA A 553 -33.67 -31.73 -3.05
CA ALA A 553 -34.20 -30.69 -2.15
C ALA A 553 -33.91 -29.28 -2.70
N ILE A 554 -32.68 -29.03 -3.17
CA ILE A 554 -32.30 -27.76 -3.78
C ILE A 554 -33.11 -27.47 -5.06
N GLU A 555 -33.29 -28.49 -5.91
CA GLU A 555 -34.07 -28.38 -7.14
C GLU A 555 -35.53 -28.02 -6.83
N LYS A 556 -36.14 -28.70 -5.85
CA LYS A 556 -37.51 -28.43 -5.41
C LYS A 556 -37.70 -27.02 -4.84
N ILE A 557 -36.77 -26.58 -3.99
CA ILE A 557 -36.77 -25.21 -3.47
C ILE A 557 -36.68 -24.15 -4.62
N ARG A 558 -35.88 -24.45 -5.62
CA ARG A 558 -35.74 -23.59 -6.80
C ARG A 558 -37.01 -23.55 -7.65
N GLU A 559 -37.69 -24.67 -7.81
CA GLU A 559 -38.99 -24.71 -8.50
C GLU A 559 -40.00 -23.80 -7.79
N ILE A 560 -40.13 -23.93 -6.46
CA ILE A 560 -41.01 -23.08 -5.66
C ILE A 560 -40.64 -21.62 -5.77
N ALA A 561 -39.34 -21.28 -5.70
CA ALA A 561 -38.87 -19.91 -5.83
C ALA A 561 -39.11 -19.35 -7.25
N LYS A 562 -38.99 -20.17 -8.29
CA LYS A 562 -39.20 -19.78 -9.69
C LYS A 562 -40.63 -19.35 -9.98
N GLU A 563 -41.61 -19.99 -9.32
CA GLU A 563 -43.01 -19.57 -9.47
C GLU A 563 -43.27 -18.14 -9.00
N TRP A 564 -42.39 -17.56 -8.18
CA TRP A 564 -42.54 -16.22 -7.63
C TRP A 564 -41.68 -15.14 -8.30
N THR A 565 -40.73 -15.55 -9.14
CA THR A 565 -39.71 -14.66 -9.70
C THR A 565 -39.66 -14.79 -11.23
N ASP A 566 -40.80 -15.06 -11.87
CA ASP A 566 -40.91 -15.31 -13.32
C ASP A 566 -40.75 -13.99 -14.13
N ALA A 567 -39.54 -13.40 -14.05
CA ALA A 567 -39.16 -12.26 -14.84
C ALA A 567 -38.49 -12.72 -16.16
N PRO A 568 -38.72 -12.03 -17.29
CA PRO A 568 -38.00 -12.27 -18.54
C PRO A 568 -36.47 -12.18 -18.34
N GLU A 569 -35.69 -12.94 -19.11
CA GLU A 569 -34.24 -12.97 -18.98
C GLU A 569 -33.59 -11.60 -19.19
N GLU A 570 -34.19 -10.78 -20.05
CA GLU A 570 -33.77 -9.38 -20.27
C GLU A 570 -33.90 -8.55 -18.98
N VAL A 571 -34.96 -8.73 -18.20
CA VAL A 571 -35.19 -8.04 -16.93
C VAL A 571 -34.23 -8.56 -15.85
N LYS A 572 -33.96 -9.86 -15.85
CA LYS A 572 -33.02 -10.47 -14.89
C LYS A 572 -31.59 -9.95 -15.02
N ASN A 573 -31.18 -9.57 -16.24
CA ASN A 573 -29.86 -9.03 -16.50
C ASN A 573 -29.81 -7.49 -16.45
N ASN A 574 -30.94 -6.83 -16.21
CA ASN A 574 -31.02 -5.39 -16.11
C ASN A 574 -30.41 -4.88 -14.81
N ILE A 575 -29.98 -3.61 -14.79
CA ILE A 575 -29.39 -2.94 -13.63
C ILE A 575 -30.25 -3.04 -12.37
N GLY A 576 -31.57 -3.12 -12.51
CA GLY A 576 -32.52 -3.32 -11.39
C GLY A 576 -32.37 -4.67 -10.66
N ASN A 577 -31.58 -5.60 -11.20
CA ASN A 577 -31.24 -6.86 -10.51
C ASN A 577 -29.73 -6.96 -10.17
N LEU A 578 -29.01 -5.83 -10.20
CA LEU A 578 -27.55 -5.80 -10.00
C LEU A 578 -27.15 -4.93 -8.83
N THR A 579 -26.13 -5.35 -8.10
CA THR A 579 -25.56 -4.60 -7.00
C THR A 579 -24.05 -4.84 -6.91
N LEU A 580 -23.34 -4.06 -6.06
CA LEU A 580 -21.91 -4.25 -5.81
C LEU A 580 -21.68 -5.12 -4.57
N LEU A 581 -20.75 -6.06 -4.68
CA LEU A 581 -20.36 -6.91 -3.57
C LEU A 581 -18.87 -7.26 -3.68
N ASP A 582 -18.20 -7.49 -2.55
CA ASP A 582 -16.81 -7.93 -2.56
C ASP A 582 -16.65 -9.34 -3.18
N SER A 583 -15.54 -9.56 -3.88
CA SER A 583 -15.29 -10.80 -4.63
C SER A 583 -15.21 -12.06 -3.74
N GLY A 584 -14.81 -11.92 -2.48
CA GLY A 584 -14.76 -13.00 -1.50
C GLY A 584 -16.17 -13.48 -1.13
N THR A 585 -17.07 -12.53 -0.90
CA THR A 585 -18.49 -12.78 -0.62
C THR A 585 -19.18 -13.40 -1.83
N ASN A 586 -18.96 -12.82 -3.00
CA ASN A 586 -19.55 -13.29 -4.24
C ASN A 586 -19.25 -14.79 -4.50
N ARG A 587 -17.97 -15.19 -4.33
CA ARG A 587 -17.57 -16.61 -4.49
C ARG A 587 -18.23 -17.54 -3.48
N SER A 588 -18.53 -17.09 -2.27
CA SER A 588 -19.12 -17.91 -1.21
C SER A 588 -20.62 -18.18 -1.42
N TYR A 589 -21.32 -17.30 -2.17
CA TYR A 589 -22.78 -17.40 -2.36
C TYR A 589 -23.15 -18.24 -3.57
N GLY A 590 -22.28 -18.36 -4.54
CA GLY A 590 -22.65 -18.93 -5.82
C GLY A 590 -23.93 -18.26 -6.36
N ASN A 591 -24.59 -18.89 -7.28
CA ASN A 591 -25.87 -18.43 -7.82
C ASN A 591 -27.04 -18.77 -6.84
N SER A 592 -27.06 -18.09 -5.66
CA SER A 592 -28.04 -18.36 -4.61
C SER A 592 -29.30 -17.51 -4.76
N LEU A 593 -30.41 -18.01 -4.18
CA LEU A 593 -31.67 -17.27 -4.07
C LEU A 593 -31.50 -16.00 -3.21
N PHE A 594 -32.33 -15.01 -3.46
CA PHE A 594 -32.36 -13.74 -2.73
C PHE A 594 -32.37 -13.91 -1.21
N VAL A 595 -33.21 -14.81 -0.66
CA VAL A 595 -33.31 -15.05 0.79
C VAL A 595 -31.99 -15.53 1.40
N VAL A 596 -31.27 -16.40 0.70
CA VAL A 596 -29.98 -16.94 1.16
C VAL A 596 -28.91 -15.83 1.15
N LYS A 597 -28.85 -15.09 0.04
CA LYS A 597 -27.94 -13.92 -0.05
C LYS A 597 -28.24 -12.90 1.04
N ARG A 598 -29.53 -12.59 1.26
CA ARG A 598 -29.97 -11.66 2.30
C ARG A 598 -29.52 -12.08 3.69
N ARG A 599 -29.69 -13.35 4.07
CA ARG A 599 -29.23 -13.89 5.36
C ARG A 599 -27.74 -13.65 5.55
N LYS A 600 -26.95 -13.98 4.56
CA LYS A 600 -25.49 -13.83 4.61
C LYS A 600 -25.04 -12.37 4.63
N ILE A 601 -25.71 -11.46 3.94
CA ILE A 601 -25.47 -10.02 4.06
C ILE A 601 -25.72 -9.55 5.50
N ILE A 602 -26.82 -9.99 6.13
CA ILE A 602 -27.11 -9.68 7.54
C ILE A 602 -26.02 -10.21 8.47
N GLU A 603 -25.54 -11.43 8.26
CA GLU A 603 -24.47 -12.03 9.06
C GLU A 603 -23.16 -11.22 8.95
N ARG A 604 -22.81 -10.78 7.75
CA ARG A 604 -21.64 -9.91 7.53
C ARG A 604 -21.77 -8.58 8.25
N MET A 605 -22.94 -7.93 8.15
CA MET A 605 -23.21 -6.68 8.86
C MET A 605 -23.07 -6.87 10.39
N LYS A 606 -23.59 -8.00 10.93
CA LYS A 606 -23.44 -8.34 12.35
C LYS A 606 -21.99 -8.60 12.75
N ALA A 607 -21.18 -9.12 11.83
CA ALA A 607 -19.72 -9.34 12.02
C ALA A 607 -18.89 -8.05 11.88
N GLY A 608 -19.51 -6.89 11.61
CA GLY A 608 -18.79 -5.63 11.40
C GLY A 608 -18.06 -5.54 10.07
N ILE A 609 -18.35 -6.42 9.11
CA ILE A 609 -17.76 -6.40 7.79
C ILE A 609 -18.51 -5.38 6.93
N TYR A 610 -17.77 -4.51 6.26
CA TYR A 610 -18.38 -3.47 5.43
C TYR A 610 -19.19 -4.09 4.28
N VAL A 611 -20.41 -3.60 4.12
CA VAL A 611 -21.30 -3.90 2.99
C VAL A 611 -21.67 -2.57 2.32
N PRO A 612 -21.62 -2.45 0.98
CA PRO A 612 -22.02 -1.22 0.30
C PRO A 612 -23.43 -0.78 0.72
N VAL A 613 -23.59 0.54 0.91
CA VAL A 613 -24.84 1.10 1.45
C VAL A 613 -26.03 0.71 0.56
N THR A 614 -25.89 0.81 -0.74
CA THR A 614 -26.97 0.48 -1.68
C THR A 614 -27.26 -1.02 -1.73
N THR A 615 -26.25 -1.87 -1.51
CA THR A 615 -26.43 -3.31 -1.35
C THR A 615 -27.27 -3.61 -0.11
N THR A 616 -26.99 -2.93 0.99
CA THR A 616 -27.82 -2.99 2.21
C THR A 616 -29.25 -2.57 1.91
N TYR A 617 -29.45 -1.44 1.19
CA TYR A 617 -30.78 -0.96 0.80
C TYR A 617 -31.57 -2.00 0.00
N VAL A 618 -30.91 -2.66 -0.93
CA VAL A 618 -31.52 -3.72 -1.76
C VAL A 618 -31.95 -4.91 -0.91
N PHE A 619 -31.05 -5.49 -0.16
CA PHE A 619 -31.35 -6.71 0.61
C PHE A 619 -32.28 -6.47 1.80
N MET A 620 -32.34 -5.23 2.32
CA MET A 620 -33.32 -4.84 3.35
C MET A 620 -34.60 -4.23 2.74
N LYS A 621 -34.63 -4.03 1.43
CA LYS A 621 -35.75 -3.38 0.68
C LYS A 621 -36.09 -1.99 1.23
N LEU A 622 -35.07 -1.18 1.55
CA LEU A 622 -35.27 0.16 2.10
C LEU A 622 -35.65 1.20 1.05
N PHE A 623 -35.51 0.89 -0.22
CA PHE A 623 -35.94 1.74 -1.35
C PHE A 623 -37.45 1.67 -1.64
N ASP A 624 -38.18 0.74 -1.03
CA ASP A 624 -39.65 0.57 -1.18
C ASP A 624 -40.34 0.76 0.19
N GLU A 625 -40.97 1.91 0.38
CA GLU A 625 -41.70 2.24 1.61
C GLU A 625 -42.87 1.28 1.89
N ASN A 626 -43.43 0.67 0.85
CA ASN A 626 -44.56 -0.25 0.93
C ASN A 626 -44.14 -1.74 0.88
N GLY A 627 -42.84 -2.01 0.84
CA GLY A 627 -42.27 -3.34 0.65
C GLY A 627 -42.68 -4.35 1.71
N THR A 628 -43.71 -5.15 1.44
CA THR A 628 -44.29 -6.10 2.37
C THR A 628 -43.61 -7.47 2.36
N ASN A 629 -43.02 -7.90 1.22
CA ASN A 629 -42.44 -9.22 1.11
C ASN A 629 -40.90 -9.20 1.05
N ARG A 630 -40.28 -9.50 2.19
CA ARG A 630 -38.82 -9.55 2.36
C ARG A 630 -38.18 -10.89 1.99
N SER A 631 -39.00 -11.85 1.55
CA SER A 631 -38.53 -13.23 1.24
C SER A 631 -38.28 -13.48 -0.24
N ARG A 632 -38.56 -12.52 -1.12
CA ARG A 632 -38.40 -12.67 -2.57
C ARG A 632 -37.91 -11.41 -3.24
N TRP A 633 -37.37 -11.57 -4.44
CA TRP A 633 -36.97 -10.48 -5.35
C TRP A 633 -37.55 -10.79 -6.73
N GLY A 634 -38.57 -10.08 -7.13
CA GLY A 634 -39.29 -10.29 -8.37
C GLY A 634 -39.17 -9.13 -9.35
N GLU A 635 -39.85 -9.24 -10.50
CA GLU A 635 -39.84 -8.22 -11.56
C GLU A 635 -40.28 -6.85 -11.03
N GLU A 636 -41.30 -6.80 -10.18
CA GLU A 636 -41.78 -5.55 -9.58
C GLU A 636 -40.68 -4.87 -8.73
N ASP A 637 -39.93 -5.69 -7.94
CA ASP A 637 -38.80 -5.18 -7.13
C ASP A 637 -37.67 -4.66 -8.02
N MET A 638 -37.34 -5.37 -9.09
CA MET A 638 -36.32 -4.98 -10.06
C MET A 638 -36.68 -3.64 -10.72
N ASN A 639 -37.91 -3.48 -11.14
CA ASN A 639 -38.42 -2.24 -11.77
C ASN A 639 -38.42 -1.08 -10.77
N LYS A 640 -38.86 -1.29 -9.52
CA LYS A 640 -38.83 -0.27 -8.48
C LYS A 640 -37.40 0.15 -8.14
N TYR A 641 -36.48 -0.80 -8.04
CA TYR A 641 -35.08 -0.49 -7.74
C TYR A 641 -34.42 0.26 -8.90
N GLN A 642 -34.71 -0.12 -10.14
CA GLN A 642 -34.23 0.66 -11.31
C GLN A 642 -34.77 2.10 -11.29
N ALA A 643 -36.07 2.28 -11.01
CA ALA A 643 -36.67 3.59 -10.89
C ALA A 643 -36.01 4.42 -9.75
N TYR A 644 -35.71 3.76 -8.63
CA TYR A 644 -34.95 4.38 -7.53
C TYR A 644 -33.57 4.84 -7.97
N ILE A 645 -32.80 4.01 -8.72
CA ILE A 645 -31.50 4.40 -9.28
C ILE A 645 -31.64 5.64 -10.17
N CYS A 646 -32.66 5.66 -11.05
CA CYS A 646 -32.93 6.78 -11.95
C CYS A 646 -33.24 8.08 -11.20
N ASP A 647 -34.05 8.01 -10.15
CA ASP A 647 -34.42 9.20 -9.37
C ASP A 647 -33.25 9.73 -8.54
N GLU A 648 -32.52 8.86 -7.85
CA GLU A 648 -31.35 9.27 -7.06
C GLU A 648 -30.23 9.86 -7.92
N LEU A 649 -30.03 9.33 -9.13
CA LEU A 649 -28.95 9.77 -10.02
C LEU A 649 -29.41 10.72 -11.14
N LYS A 650 -30.61 11.26 -11.08
CA LYS A 650 -31.18 12.14 -12.12
C LYS A 650 -30.29 13.33 -12.50
N ASP A 651 -29.54 13.87 -11.54
CA ASP A 651 -28.66 15.02 -11.74
C ASP A 651 -27.33 14.63 -12.44
N TYR A 652 -27.05 13.34 -12.57
CA TYR A 652 -25.83 12.80 -13.19
C TYR A 652 -26.11 12.14 -14.55
N LEU A 653 -27.35 11.85 -14.88
CA LEU A 653 -27.72 11.06 -16.05
C LEU A 653 -28.37 11.89 -17.13
N ASN A 654 -28.27 11.43 -18.39
CA ASN A 654 -28.93 12.05 -19.54
C ASN A 654 -30.37 11.59 -19.61
N ILE A 655 -31.31 12.41 -19.12
CA ILE A 655 -32.72 12.09 -19.12
C ILE A 655 -33.35 12.59 -20.44
N LYS A 656 -33.77 11.65 -21.30
CA LYS A 656 -34.60 11.98 -22.45
C LYS A 656 -36.05 12.18 -22.03
N LYS A 657 -36.59 13.34 -22.38
CA LYS A 657 -37.98 13.71 -22.11
C LYS A 657 -38.95 12.98 -23.02
#